data_e0f2701013c69c5c9729866d93810627
#
_entry.id   e0f2701013c69c5c9729866d93810627
#
_cell.length_a   1.000
_cell.length_b   1.000
_cell.length_c   1.000
_cell.angle_alpha   90.00
_cell.angle_beta   90.00
_cell.angle_gamma   90.00
#
_symmetry.space_group_name_H-M   'P 1'
#
loop_
_entity.id
_entity.type
_entity.pdbx_description
1 polymer ?
#
loop_
_entity_poly.entity_id
_entity_poly.type
_entity_poly.pdbx_seq_one_letter_code
_entity_poly.pdbx_strand_id
1 'polypeptide(L)'
;MKRLVSNKRKLKKRIMGFTLAESVVALGIVSFALISGATILTMALKNLAITKSKTASIGISNELMELYRNFPYDQIGTTSGWPSGAIPDSQQITRSGMTFTATTRVDYIDDPFDGNVTGTIPGKPQDTTPNDYKRIEVKILTANRLLSTLTTIITPNGLEAAANAGSLILHVSDFNGNPFPEATVTVTNSTTSPPVNIVNTTDIDGNLQLLSLPPATDSYHITVTKAGYTTDATIDPASVSYTPLKPDLSLSAGSIIEMSFSIDLISAFVVSTIDQACQPIADKGFQLTGINPIGINPDTVKYSATNQTGADGTITLQNMEGDTYNLGLIDQVHDIAGGNPSAIVLPAGITQNLTLILAPHSPNSLLLTVNDANTGLPLTDATVDLSLDGNPISSIMTGRGFFTQTDWSGGSGQAQFADADKFWSADANIDQTTTAGSVTLSRQSSDYAYDENFSTVAYLDSGATTAVWDGLGQISLPQTAGVYDPSAAAQTITINSANGWITDATLTATDNPNGQTIRYLLSSDGGLNFDQVAPGTIHSFALNGSDLRLRIEMETTDTNISPTVDDVQIAYSLLSYLSPGTLESSTFDTGTSSVFQKIQWEPTAQIQEAGPDSVKFQVAANSDNSTWNFVGPDNTTGTYYAIAGEELGTIFDNNRYIRYKLFLSTADPRYAPAITDTALGYTSGCTPPGQVFFNGLADESYTIDVVKTGYTAMSLVLDVSGQAKQTFNLTPE
;
A
#
# COMPACT_ATOMS: atom_id res chain seq x y z
N MET A 1 21.26 -107.56 -9.53
CA MET A 1 21.20 -107.51 -8.05
C MET A 1 21.97 -106.31 -7.55
N LYS A 2 21.43 -105.64 -6.61
CA LYS A 2 21.86 -104.55 -5.75
C LYS A 2 21.17 -103.19 -6.10
N ARG A 3 20.22 -102.88 -5.25
CA ARG A 3 19.51 -101.60 -5.11
C ARG A 3 20.46 -100.49 -4.70
N LEU A 4 20.39 -99.35 -5.32
CA LEU A 4 20.92 -98.05 -4.83
C LEU A 4 19.75 -97.15 -4.35
N VAL A 5 19.77 -96.91 -3.04
CA VAL A 5 18.80 -96.07 -2.33
C VAL A 5 19.23 -94.59 -2.54
N SER A 6 18.35 -93.82 -3.14
CA SER A 6 18.53 -92.37 -3.30
C SER A 6 18.05 -91.65 -2.03
N ASN A 7 18.97 -90.97 -1.38
CA ASN A 7 18.72 -90.17 -0.19
C ASN A 7 18.33 -88.70 -0.62
N LYS A 8 17.06 -88.42 -0.60
CA LYS A 8 16.56 -87.01 -0.83
C LYS A 8 16.68 -86.22 0.48
N ARG A 9 17.69 -85.38 0.60
CA ARG A 9 17.74 -84.34 1.63
C ARG A 9 16.68 -83.27 1.34
N LYS A 10 15.66 -83.13 2.21
CA LYS A 10 14.71 -82.05 2.27
C LYS A 10 15.40 -80.79 2.84
N LEU A 11 15.67 -79.76 2.04
CA LEU A 11 16.02 -78.42 2.49
C LEU A 11 14.80 -77.84 3.20
N LYS A 12 14.84 -77.65 4.50
CA LYS A 12 13.93 -76.86 5.27
C LYS A 12 14.23 -75.39 4.92
N LYS A 13 13.37 -74.67 4.12
CA LYS A 13 13.34 -73.21 4.04
C LYS A 13 13.02 -72.68 5.43
N ARG A 14 13.99 -72.05 6.10
CA ARG A 14 13.72 -71.19 7.26
C ARG A 14 12.94 -69.98 6.75
N ILE A 15 11.71 -69.86 7.14
CA ILE A 15 10.94 -68.62 7.03
C ILE A 15 11.49 -67.69 8.11
N MET A 16 12.29 -66.73 7.74
CA MET A 16 12.69 -65.65 8.65
C MET A 16 11.45 -64.79 8.90
N GLY A 17 10.99 -64.77 10.14
CA GLY A 17 9.91 -63.84 10.54
C GLY A 17 10.43 -62.38 10.57
N PHE A 18 9.59 -61.45 10.18
CA PHE A 18 9.91 -60.01 10.27
C PHE A 18 10.13 -59.60 11.72
N THR A 19 11.13 -58.76 11.96
CA THR A 19 11.34 -58.11 13.26
C THR A 19 10.30 -56.99 13.48
N LEU A 20 10.00 -56.66 14.74
CA LEU A 20 9.07 -55.56 15.07
C LEU A 20 9.53 -54.26 14.44
N ALA A 21 10.84 -53.97 14.38
CA ALA A 21 11.40 -52.79 13.77
C ALA A 21 11.16 -52.74 12.25
N GLU A 22 11.36 -53.85 11.53
CA GLU A 22 11.06 -53.94 10.09
C GLU A 22 9.58 -53.74 9.80
N SER A 23 8.70 -54.24 10.66
CA SER A 23 7.24 -54.05 10.52
C SER A 23 6.85 -52.60 10.74
N VAL A 24 7.44 -51.92 11.71
CA VAL A 24 7.18 -50.47 11.96
C VAL A 24 7.69 -49.61 10.82
N VAL A 25 8.91 -49.88 10.32
CA VAL A 25 9.47 -49.15 9.16
C VAL A 25 8.63 -49.40 7.90
N ALA A 26 8.24 -50.64 7.64
CA ALA A 26 7.39 -50.96 6.50
C ALA A 26 6.02 -50.28 6.60
N LEU A 27 5.42 -50.24 7.79
CA LEU A 27 4.15 -49.50 8.02
C LEU A 27 4.31 -48.00 7.81
N GLY A 28 5.43 -47.43 8.27
CA GLY A 28 5.79 -46.03 8.03
C GLY A 28 5.90 -45.67 6.54
N ILE A 29 6.62 -46.48 5.78
CA ILE A 29 6.79 -46.30 4.33
C ILE A 29 5.45 -46.44 3.60
N VAL A 30 4.64 -47.45 3.94
CA VAL A 30 3.32 -47.66 3.33
C VAL A 30 2.38 -46.49 3.67
N SER A 31 2.38 -46.03 4.92
CA SER A 31 1.58 -44.89 5.32
C SER A 31 1.98 -43.62 4.57
N PHE A 32 3.27 -43.35 4.46
CA PHE A 32 3.79 -42.20 3.68
C PHE A 32 3.41 -42.30 2.21
N ALA A 33 3.54 -43.49 1.60
CA ALA A 33 3.14 -43.68 0.19
C ALA A 33 1.64 -43.50 -0.02
N LEU A 34 0.79 -43.97 0.91
CA LEU A 34 -0.66 -43.79 0.84
C LEU A 34 -1.07 -42.31 1.00
N ILE A 35 -0.45 -41.60 1.97
CA ILE A 35 -0.73 -40.15 2.16
C ILE A 35 -0.27 -39.37 0.93
N SER A 36 0.92 -39.62 0.41
CA SER A 36 1.44 -38.99 -0.79
C SER A 36 0.55 -39.25 -2.02
N GLY A 37 0.13 -40.53 -2.20
CA GLY A 37 -0.80 -40.90 -3.27
C GLY A 37 -2.16 -40.21 -3.17
N ALA A 38 -2.73 -40.14 -1.95
CA ALA A 38 -3.99 -39.44 -1.70
C ALA A 38 -3.86 -37.91 -1.96
N THR A 39 -2.71 -37.31 -1.60
CA THR A 39 -2.42 -35.88 -1.86
C THR A 39 -2.33 -35.61 -3.37
N ILE A 40 -1.61 -36.44 -4.12
CA ILE A 40 -1.50 -36.34 -5.58
C ILE A 40 -2.88 -36.50 -6.24
N LEU A 41 -3.67 -37.46 -5.79
CA LEU A 41 -5.02 -37.70 -6.33
C LEU A 41 -5.94 -36.50 -6.06
N THR A 42 -5.92 -35.96 -4.84
CA THR A 42 -6.72 -34.77 -4.50
C THR A 42 -6.28 -33.54 -5.30
N MET A 43 -4.97 -33.33 -5.52
CA MET A 43 -4.46 -32.27 -6.40
C MET A 43 -4.89 -32.48 -7.84
N ALA A 44 -4.82 -33.70 -8.37
CA ALA A 44 -5.27 -34.02 -9.73
C ALA A 44 -6.76 -33.75 -9.92
N LEU A 45 -7.60 -34.15 -8.95
CA LEU A 45 -9.05 -33.88 -8.97
C LEU A 45 -9.37 -32.39 -8.87
N LYS A 46 -8.65 -31.64 -8.02
CA LYS A 46 -8.77 -30.17 -7.97
C LYS A 46 -8.40 -29.51 -9.29
N ASN A 47 -7.31 -29.93 -9.91
CA ASN A 47 -6.87 -29.38 -11.20
C ASN A 47 -7.88 -29.71 -12.33
N LEU A 48 -8.44 -30.92 -12.34
CA LEU A 48 -9.50 -31.29 -13.25
C LEU A 48 -10.74 -30.43 -13.07
N ALA A 49 -11.16 -30.19 -11.82
CA ALA A 49 -12.31 -29.33 -11.52
C ALA A 49 -12.05 -27.86 -11.96
N ILE A 50 -10.85 -27.34 -11.71
CA ILE A 50 -10.44 -25.99 -12.15
C ILE A 50 -10.44 -25.91 -13.69
N THR A 51 -9.85 -26.88 -14.36
CA THR A 51 -9.81 -26.90 -15.83
C THR A 51 -11.22 -26.98 -16.42
N LYS A 52 -12.06 -27.84 -15.86
CA LYS A 52 -13.47 -27.96 -16.27
C LYS A 52 -14.24 -26.65 -16.07
N SER A 53 -14.04 -25.99 -14.93
CA SER A 53 -14.70 -24.72 -14.66
C SER A 53 -14.19 -23.60 -15.60
N LYS A 54 -12.89 -23.52 -15.87
CA LYS A 54 -12.32 -22.56 -16.81
C LYS A 54 -12.82 -22.78 -18.25
N THR A 55 -12.86 -24.03 -18.73
CA THR A 55 -13.37 -24.34 -20.06
C THR A 55 -14.85 -23.98 -20.18
N ALA A 56 -15.65 -24.27 -19.17
CA ALA A 56 -17.06 -23.90 -19.14
C ALA A 56 -17.23 -22.36 -19.11
N SER A 57 -16.42 -21.65 -18.34
CA SER A 57 -16.47 -20.19 -18.25
C SER A 57 -16.15 -19.53 -19.60
N ILE A 58 -15.13 -19.98 -20.31
CA ILE A 58 -14.79 -19.48 -21.66
C ILE A 58 -15.96 -19.73 -22.64
N GLY A 59 -16.57 -20.91 -22.58
CA GLY A 59 -17.74 -21.21 -23.42
C GLY A 59 -18.92 -20.28 -23.12
N ILE A 60 -19.20 -20.01 -21.85
CA ILE A 60 -20.24 -19.06 -21.42
C ILE A 60 -19.90 -17.64 -21.88
N SER A 61 -18.63 -17.18 -21.69
CA SER A 61 -18.21 -15.85 -22.12
C SER A 61 -18.41 -15.65 -23.62
N ASN A 62 -18.01 -16.63 -24.43
CA ASN A 62 -18.18 -16.55 -25.88
C ASN A 62 -19.65 -16.54 -26.31
N GLU A 63 -20.48 -17.38 -25.69
CA GLU A 63 -21.92 -17.43 -25.98
C GLU A 63 -22.62 -16.10 -25.66
N LEU A 64 -22.32 -15.51 -24.48
CA LEU A 64 -22.86 -14.22 -24.11
C LEU A 64 -22.36 -13.11 -25.02
N MET A 65 -21.08 -13.14 -25.37
CA MET A 65 -20.48 -12.13 -26.24
C MET A 65 -21.10 -12.14 -27.64
N GLU A 66 -21.33 -13.32 -28.21
CA GLU A 66 -22.01 -13.45 -29.51
C GLU A 66 -23.49 -13.03 -29.42
N LEU A 67 -24.16 -13.33 -28.31
CA LEU A 67 -25.51 -12.84 -28.06
C LEU A 67 -25.55 -11.31 -28.05
N TYR A 68 -24.67 -10.68 -27.29
CA TYR A 68 -24.64 -9.22 -27.11
C TYR A 68 -24.22 -8.47 -28.38
N ARG A 69 -23.34 -9.04 -29.18
CA ARG A 69 -22.96 -8.50 -30.51
C ARG A 69 -24.11 -8.42 -31.50
N ASN A 70 -25.11 -9.24 -31.31
CA ASN A 70 -26.30 -9.27 -32.18
C ASN A 70 -27.39 -8.28 -31.75
N PHE A 71 -27.20 -7.56 -30.64
CA PHE A 71 -28.15 -6.53 -30.24
C PHE A 71 -28.01 -5.28 -31.10
N PRO A 72 -29.12 -4.54 -31.37
CA PRO A 72 -29.04 -3.21 -31.93
C PRO A 72 -28.14 -2.31 -31.06
N TYR A 73 -27.36 -1.42 -31.69
CA TYR A 73 -26.39 -0.58 -30.98
C TYR A 73 -26.99 0.23 -29.84
N ASP A 74 -28.22 0.74 -30.00
CA ASP A 74 -28.99 1.47 -28.98
C ASP A 74 -29.38 0.61 -27.77
N GLN A 75 -29.51 -0.70 -27.94
CA GLN A 75 -29.83 -1.65 -26.89
C GLN A 75 -28.58 -2.23 -26.21
N ILE A 76 -27.38 -1.95 -26.73
CA ILE A 76 -26.12 -2.34 -26.12
C ILE A 76 -25.82 -1.38 -24.94
N GLY A 77 -26.07 -1.88 -23.76
CA GLY A 77 -25.94 -1.21 -22.48
C GLY A 77 -26.47 -2.15 -21.41
N THR A 78 -26.14 -1.89 -20.15
CA THR A 78 -26.62 -2.71 -19.05
C THR A 78 -27.89 -2.13 -18.41
N THR A 79 -28.67 -2.97 -17.74
CA THR A 79 -29.98 -2.58 -17.20
C THR A 79 -29.90 -1.54 -16.08
N SER A 80 -28.80 -1.50 -15.34
CA SER A 80 -28.52 -0.49 -14.29
C SER A 80 -27.25 0.30 -14.51
N GLY A 81 -26.54 0.11 -15.64
CA GLY A 81 -25.31 0.82 -15.96
C GLY A 81 -25.51 1.98 -16.94
N TRP A 82 -24.40 2.53 -17.37
CA TRP A 82 -24.36 3.57 -18.41
C TRP A 82 -23.28 3.22 -19.45
N PRO A 83 -23.64 3.10 -20.75
CA PRO A 83 -24.97 3.29 -21.34
C PRO A 83 -26.00 2.27 -20.81
N SER A 84 -27.24 2.75 -20.65
CA SER A 84 -28.36 1.85 -20.31
C SER A 84 -28.79 1.05 -21.53
N GLY A 85 -29.26 -0.17 -21.31
CA GLY A 85 -29.69 -1.05 -22.40
C GLY A 85 -30.35 -2.33 -21.94
N ALA A 86 -30.31 -3.34 -22.80
CA ALA A 86 -31.05 -4.60 -22.59
C ALA A 86 -30.20 -5.71 -21.94
N ILE A 87 -28.93 -5.49 -21.70
CA ILE A 87 -27.99 -6.50 -21.17
C ILE A 87 -28.10 -6.55 -19.64
N PRO A 88 -28.33 -7.72 -19.03
CA PRO A 88 -28.31 -7.83 -17.57
C PRO A 88 -26.94 -7.55 -16.99
N ASP A 89 -26.85 -6.74 -15.92
CA ASP A 89 -25.57 -6.46 -15.21
C ASP A 89 -24.97 -7.72 -14.61
N SER A 90 -25.85 -8.63 -14.14
CA SER A 90 -25.46 -9.91 -13.56
C SER A 90 -26.51 -10.96 -13.83
N GLN A 91 -26.08 -12.17 -14.16
CA GLN A 91 -26.96 -13.32 -14.32
C GLN A 91 -26.29 -14.61 -13.86
N GLN A 92 -27.10 -15.55 -13.35
CA GLN A 92 -26.62 -16.87 -12.98
C GLN A 92 -26.83 -17.86 -14.12
N ILE A 93 -25.79 -18.61 -14.47
CA ILE A 93 -25.81 -19.60 -15.55
C ILE A 93 -25.30 -20.92 -14.99
N THR A 94 -26.12 -21.98 -15.17
CA THR A 94 -25.69 -23.32 -14.77
C THR A 94 -25.20 -24.09 -15.99
N ARG A 95 -23.94 -24.57 -15.94
CA ARG A 95 -23.29 -25.35 -17.00
C ARG A 95 -22.52 -26.52 -16.40
N SER A 96 -22.75 -27.73 -16.95
CA SER A 96 -22.04 -28.94 -16.47
C SER A 96 -22.16 -29.23 -14.97
N GLY A 97 -23.32 -28.88 -14.37
CA GLY A 97 -23.61 -29.06 -12.94
C GLY A 97 -22.93 -28.03 -12.02
N MET A 98 -22.34 -26.96 -12.56
CA MET A 98 -21.75 -25.85 -11.81
C MET A 98 -22.52 -24.57 -12.09
N THR A 99 -22.70 -23.74 -11.07
CA THR A 99 -23.32 -22.42 -11.21
C THR A 99 -22.23 -21.35 -11.33
N PHE A 100 -22.37 -20.52 -12.34
CA PHE A 100 -21.50 -19.40 -12.64
C PHE A 100 -22.30 -18.10 -12.54
N THR A 101 -21.68 -17.06 -12.06
CA THR A 101 -22.20 -15.70 -12.12
C THR A 101 -21.50 -14.99 -13.27
N ALA A 102 -22.27 -14.59 -14.28
CA ALA A 102 -21.77 -13.73 -15.36
C ALA A 102 -22.11 -12.29 -14.99
N THR A 103 -21.09 -11.42 -14.88
CA THR A 103 -21.26 -9.98 -14.73
C THR A 103 -20.86 -9.31 -16.03
N THR A 104 -21.69 -8.38 -16.48
CA THR A 104 -21.46 -7.65 -17.73
C THR A 104 -21.37 -6.16 -17.44
N ARG A 105 -20.35 -5.52 -18.00
CA ARG A 105 -20.16 -4.08 -18.01
C ARG A 105 -20.15 -3.59 -19.44
N VAL A 106 -20.77 -2.46 -19.68
CA VAL A 106 -20.74 -1.74 -20.96
C VAL A 106 -20.33 -0.32 -20.68
N ASP A 107 -19.30 0.16 -21.38
CA ASP A 107 -18.80 1.54 -21.28
C ASP A 107 -18.77 2.15 -22.68
N TYR A 108 -18.92 3.48 -22.77
CA TYR A 108 -18.48 4.22 -23.94
C TYR A 108 -16.95 4.31 -23.96
N ILE A 109 -16.40 4.31 -25.15
CA ILE A 109 -14.96 4.53 -25.41
C ILE A 109 -14.82 5.75 -26.29
N ASP A 110 -13.91 6.58 -25.88
CA ASP A 110 -13.37 7.74 -26.59
C ASP A 110 -12.16 7.27 -27.43
N ASP A 111 -12.24 7.41 -28.76
CA ASP A 111 -11.15 7.02 -29.67
C ASP A 111 -10.14 8.16 -29.81
N PRO A 112 -8.88 7.96 -29.47
CA PRO A 112 -7.86 9.00 -29.60
C PRO A 112 -7.60 9.48 -31.03
N PHE A 113 -8.30 8.93 -32.03
CA PHE A 113 -8.09 9.28 -33.45
C PHE A 113 -8.49 10.74 -33.78
N ASP A 114 -9.57 11.25 -33.27
CA ASP A 114 -10.08 12.62 -33.50
C ASP A 114 -9.84 13.56 -32.31
N GLY A 115 -9.43 13.05 -31.19
CA GLY A 115 -9.12 13.79 -29.97
C GLY A 115 -9.28 12.94 -28.74
N ASN A 116 -9.55 13.56 -27.64
CA ASN A 116 -10.12 12.94 -26.45
C ASN A 116 -10.96 13.96 -25.67
N VAL A 117 -11.81 13.45 -24.81
CA VAL A 117 -12.72 14.26 -23.98
C VAL A 117 -11.98 15.33 -23.18
N THR A 118 -10.75 15.11 -22.74
CA THR A 118 -9.94 16.06 -21.95
C THR A 118 -9.13 17.04 -22.80
N GLY A 119 -9.02 16.84 -24.12
CA GLY A 119 -8.18 17.68 -25.00
C GLY A 119 -6.69 17.56 -24.74
N THR A 120 -6.23 16.45 -24.14
CA THR A 120 -4.82 16.26 -23.73
C THR A 120 -3.93 15.66 -24.83
N ILE A 121 -4.50 15.26 -25.97
CA ILE A 121 -3.73 14.65 -27.07
C ILE A 121 -3.05 15.76 -27.88
N PRO A 122 -1.70 15.79 -27.92
CA PRO A 122 -0.97 16.82 -28.68
C PRO A 122 -1.34 16.82 -30.17
N GLY A 123 -1.71 18.01 -30.69
CA GLY A 123 -2.03 18.21 -32.11
C GLY A 123 -3.44 17.77 -32.53
N LYS A 124 -4.28 17.39 -31.58
CA LYS A 124 -5.70 17.07 -31.81
C LYS A 124 -6.63 18.04 -31.05
N PRO A 125 -7.82 18.33 -31.56
CA PRO A 125 -8.81 19.12 -30.82
C PRO A 125 -9.32 18.32 -29.62
N GLN A 126 -9.94 19.04 -28.67
CA GLN A 126 -10.78 18.39 -27.66
C GLN A 126 -11.99 17.75 -28.36
N ASP A 127 -12.24 16.46 -28.08
CA ASP A 127 -13.41 15.79 -28.60
C ASP A 127 -14.67 16.22 -27.85
N THR A 128 -15.68 16.67 -28.58
CA THR A 128 -16.98 17.11 -28.06
C THR A 128 -18.05 16.01 -28.14
N THR A 129 -17.73 14.87 -28.75
CA THR A 129 -18.63 13.71 -28.92
C THR A 129 -17.93 12.40 -28.53
N PRO A 130 -17.37 12.26 -27.33
CA PRO A 130 -16.42 11.21 -26.94
C PRO A 130 -17.04 9.80 -26.77
N ASN A 131 -18.12 9.52 -27.42
CA ASN A 131 -18.85 8.25 -27.34
C ASN A 131 -18.78 7.43 -28.64
N ASP A 132 -17.59 7.27 -29.19
CA ASP A 132 -17.30 6.66 -30.48
C ASP A 132 -17.71 5.20 -30.56
N TYR A 133 -17.38 4.45 -29.53
CA TYR A 133 -17.64 3.00 -29.46
C TYR A 133 -18.25 2.60 -28.13
N LYS A 134 -18.83 1.40 -28.11
CA LYS A 134 -19.21 0.73 -26.85
C LYS A 134 -18.31 -0.47 -26.63
N ARG A 135 -17.70 -0.56 -25.45
CA ARG A 135 -16.94 -1.73 -24.99
C ARG A 135 -17.84 -2.57 -24.11
N ILE A 136 -17.94 -3.86 -24.41
CA ILE A 136 -18.62 -4.85 -23.58
C ILE A 136 -17.54 -5.70 -22.91
N GLU A 137 -17.56 -5.78 -21.60
CA GLU A 137 -16.74 -6.69 -20.80
C GLU A 137 -17.65 -7.71 -20.10
N VAL A 138 -17.36 -9.00 -20.27
CA VAL A 138 -18.05 -10.10 -19.60
C VAL A 138 -17.05 -10.82 -18.69
N LYS A 139 -17.33 -10.83 -17.40
CA LYS A 139 -16.59 -11.58 -16.38
C LYS A 139 -17.41 -12.77 -15.90
N ILE A 140 -16.81 -13.95 -15.86
CA ILE A 140 -17.46 -15.17 -15.34
C ILE A 140 -16.79 -15.55 -14.01
N LEU A 141 -17.60 -15.63 -12.96
CA LEU A 141 -17.18 -15.98 -11.63
C LEU A 141 -17.85 -17.28 -11.16
N THR A 142 -17.20 -17.98 -10.24
CA THR A 142 -17.82 -19.05 -9.44
C THR A 142 -17.38 -18.88 -7.99
N ALA A 143 -18.33 -18.87 -7.05
CA ALA A 143 -18.06 -18.59 -5.63
C ALA A 143 -17.13 -17.38 -5.42
N ASN A 144 -17.39 -16.26 -6.10
CA ASN A 144 -16.63 -15.01 -6.11
C ASN A 144 -15.18 -15.10 -6.67
N ARG A 145 -14.81 -16.23 -7.27
CA ARG A 145 -13.54 -16.40 -7.95
C ARG A 145 -13.70 -16.11 -9.43
N LEU A 146 -12.95 -15.15 -9.96
CA LEU A 146 -12.88 -14.84 -11.39
C LEU A 146 -12.25 -16.00 -12.15
N LEU A 147 -12.91 -16.47 -13.23
CA LEU A 147 -12.45 -17.57 -14.08
C LEU A 147 -12.06 -17.11 -15.48
N SER A 148 -12.82 -16.19 -16.06
CA SER A 148 -12.55 -15.62 -17.39
C SER A 148 -13.08 -14.20 -17.49
N THR A 149 -12.39 -13.38 -18.28
CA THR A 149 -12.84 -12.06 -18.74
C THR A 149 -12.74 -12.06 -20.25
N LEU A 150 -13.79 -11.58 -20.91
CA LEU A 150 -13.81 -11.40 -22.35
C LEU A 150 -14.31 -10.00 -22.69
N THR A 151 -13.63 -9.30 -23.58
CA THR A 151 -13.95 -7.93 -23.97
C THR A 151 -14.14 -7.83 -25.48
N THR A 152 -15.08 -7.00 -25.91
CA THR A 152 -15.27 -6.64 -27.33
C THR A 152 -15.63 -5.17 -27.46
N ILE A 153 -15.37 -4.59 -28.62
CA ILE A 153 -15.76 -3.24 -28.99
C ILE A 153 -16.80 -3.34 -30.10
N ILE A 154 -17.83 -2.48 -30.03
CA ILE A 154 -18.90 -2.40 -31.03
C ILE A 154 -19.01 -0.93 -31.47
N THR A 155 -18.96 -0.74 -32.80
CA THR A 155 -19.08 0.57 -33.44
C THR A 155 -20.55 0.88 -33.78
N PRO A 156 -20.99 2.14 -33.76
CA PRO A 156 -22.29 2.54 -34.27
C PRO A 156 -22.36 2.37 -35.79
N ASN A 157 -23.56 2.16 -36.29
CA ASN A 157 -23.84 2.17 -37.73
C ASN A 157 -24.11 3.61 -38.22
N GLY A 158 -23.07 4.39 -38.47
CA GLY A 158 -23.21 5.76 -38.96
C GLY A 158 -22.17 6.73 -38.44
N LEU A 159 -22.23 7.98 -38.91
CA LEU A 159 -21.41 9.08 -38.37
C LEU A 159 -21.94 9.47 -36.99
N GLU A 160 -21.04 9.91 -36.13
CA GLU A 160 -21.37 10.50 -34.86
C GLU A 160 -22.40 11.63 -35.01
N ALA A 161 -23.48 11.55 -34.26
CA ALA A 161 -24.40 12.66 -34.11
C ALA A 161 -23.99 13.43 -32.86
N ALA A 162 -23.84 14.74 -32.95
CA ALA A 162 -23.62 15.61 -31.80
C ALA A 162 -24.71 15.33 -30.75
N ALA A 163 -24.38 14.63 -29.70
CA ALA A 163 -25.33 14.30 -28.65
C ALA A 163 -25.61 15.55 -27.83
N ASN A 164 -26.88 15.84 -27.53
CA ASN A 164 -27.24 16.85 -26.52
C ASN A 164 -26.93 16.23 -25.13
N ALA A 165 -25.66 16.03 -24.84
CA ALA A 165 -25.18 15.29 -23.69
C ALA A 165 -23.89 15.90 -23.16
N GLY A 166 -23.55 15.65 -21.91
CA GLY A 166 -22.28 16.01 -21.29
C GLY A 166 -21.54 14.77 -20.77
N SER A 167 -20.36 14.97 -20.23
CA SER A 167 -19.51 13.90 -19.70
C SER A 167 -19.04 14.19 -18.27
N LEU A 168 -18.96 13.14 -17.44
CA LEU A 168 -18.39 13.18 -16.10
C LEU A 168 -17.11 12.35 -16.06
N ILE A 169 -16.05 12.93 -15.53
CA ILE A 169 -14.80 12.23 -15.22
C ILE A 169 -14.62 12.28 -13.70
N LEU A 170 -14.61 11.11 -13.09
CA LEU A 170 -14.54 10.98 -11.64
C LEU A 170 -13.19 10.35 -11.27
N HIS A 171 -12.52 10.97 -10.31
CA HIS A 171 -11.24 10.50 -9.77
C HIS A 171 -11.45 10.09 -8.32
N VAL A 172 -11.10 8.88 -7.97
CA VAL A 172 -11.15 8.39 -6.60
C VAL A 172 -9.74 8.08 -6.12
N SER A 173 -9.38 8.65 -4.99
CA SER A 173 -8.08 8.46 -4.34
C SER A 173 -8.25 8.14 -2.86
N ASP A 174 -7.19 7.68 -2.21
CA ASP A 174 -7.07 7.71 -0.76
C ASP A 174 -6.67 9.11 -0.25
N PHE A 175 -6.52 9.29 1.06
CA PHE A 175 -6.09 10.54 1.69
C PHE A 175 -4.71 11.01 1.19
N ASN A 176 -3.82 10.11 0.80
CA ASN A 176 -2.48 10.43 0.29
C ASN A 176 -2.48 10.79 -1.20
N GLY A 177 -3.64 10.76 -1.84
CA GLY A 177 -3.77 11.02 -3.27
C GLY A 177 -3.43 9.82 -4.16
N ASN A 178 -3.23 8.62 -3.58
CA ASN A 178 -3.01 7.43 -4.40
C ASN A 178 -4.32 7.00 -5.09
N PRO A 179 -4.27 6.59 -6.36
CA PRO A 179 -5.42 6.10 -7.08
C PRO A 179 -6.14 4.95 -6.35
N PHE A 180 -7.46 4.98 -6.33
CA PHE A 180 -8.25 4.00 -5.61
C PHE A 180 -9.08 3.11 -6.57
N PRO A 181 -8.57 1.92 -6.94
CA PRO A 181 -9.25 1.02 -7.86
C PRO A 181 -10.43 0.30 -7.21
N GLU A 182 -11.39 -0.12 -8.06
CA GLU A 182 -12.56 -0.91 -7.67
C GLU A 182 -13.42 -0.25 -6.56
N ALA A 183 -13.39 1.07 -6.43
CA ALA A 183 -14.37 1.79 -5.64
C ALA A 183 -15.72 1.76 -6.36
N THR A 184 -16.79 1.45 -5.65
CA THR A 184 -18.14 1.50 -6.20
C THR A 184 -18.61 2.95 -6.27
N VAL A 185 -18.90 3.41 -7.46
CA VAL A 185 -19.44 4.75 -7.72
C VAL A 185 -20.89 4.61 -8.14
N THR A 186 -21.79 5.23 -7.39
CA THR A 186 -23.20 5.32 -7.72
C THR A 186 -23.51 6.74 -8.17
N VAL A 187 -24.06 6.91 -9.37
CA VAL A 187 -24.48 8.19 -9.93
C VAL A 187 -25.97 8.14 -10.19
N THR A 188 -26.70 9.03 -9.55
CA THR A 188 -28.16 9.09 -9.69
C THR A 188 -28.64 10.47 -10.14
N ASN A 189 -29.66 10.50 -11.00
CA ASN A 189 -30.40 11.69 -11.35
C ASN A 189 -31.83 11.32 -11.68
N SER A 190 -32.78 11.73 -10.85
CA SER A 190 -34.20 11.47 -11.04
C SER A 190 -34.93 12.51 -11.90
N THR A 191 -34.26 13.61 -12.24
CA THR A 191 -34.87 14.73 -12.99
C THR A 191 -34.78 14.53 -14.50
N THR A 192 -33.88 13.65 -14.95
CA THR A 192 -33.71 13.33 -16.38
C THR A 192 -34.76 12.32 -16.87
N SER A 193 -34.97 12.26 -18.17
CA SER A 193 -35.85 11.27 -18.80
C SER A 193 -35.11 10.54 -19.94
N PRO A 194 -34.77 9.26 -19.78
CA PRO A 194 -34.98 8.40 -18.60
C PRO A 194 -34.16 8.87 -17.38
N PRO A 195 -34.55 8.49 -16.15
CA PRO A 195 -33.73 8.75 -14.96
C PRO A 195 -32.40 8.03 -15.06
N VAL A 196 -31.33 8.69 -14.59
CA VAL A 196 -30.01 8.08 -14.50
C VAL A 196 -29.86 7.37 -13.16
N ASN A 197 -29.46 6.12 -13.21
CA ASN A 197 -29.09 5.33 -12.03
C ASN A 197 -27.96 4.37 -12.44
N ILE A 198 -26.73 4.79 -12.19
CA ILE A 198 -25.53 4.09 -12.63
C ILE A 198 -24.82 3.56 -11.40
N VAL A 199 -24.45 2.29 -11.40
CA VAL A 199 -23.55 1.68 -10.43
C VAL A 199 -22.38 1.10 -11.20
N ASN A 200 -21.20 1.68 -10.99
CA ASN A 200 -19.98 1.28 -11.69
C ASN A 200 -18.79 1.28 -10.73
N THR A 201 -17.63 0.80 -11.17
CA THR A 201 -16.40 0.80 -10.36
C THR A 201 -15.30 1.57 -11.05
N THR A 202 -14.41 2.17 -10.25
CA THR A 202 -13.21 2.80 -10.76
C THR A 202 -12.26 1.78 -11.38
N ASP A 203 -11.49 2.22 -12.36
CA ASP A 203 -10.41 1.45 -12.99
C ASP A 203 -9.15 1.34 -12.11
N ILE A 204 -8.07 0.78 -12.65
CA ILE A 204 -6.80 0.61 -11.92
C ILE A 204 -6.15 1.94 -11.52
N ASP A 205 -6.42 3.01 -12.26
CA ASP A 205 -5.92 4.35 -12.01
C ASP A 205 -6.91 5.19 -11.17
N GLY A 206 -7.91 4.56 -10.56
CA GLY A 206 -8.91 5.23 -9.73
C GLY A 206 -9.92 6.07 -10.49
N ASN A 207 -10.01 5.94 -11.80
CA ASN A 207 -10.85 6.77 -12.66
C ASN A 207 -12.14 6.06 -13.04
N LEU A 208 -13.19 6.87 -13.26
CA LEU A 208 -14.42 6.44 -13.90
C LEU A 208 -14.87 7.53 -14.87
N GLN A 209 -14.99 7.18 -16.14
CA GLN A 209 -15.52 8.08 -17.17
C GLN A 209 -16.95 7.67 -17.51
N LEU A 210 -17.86 8.62 -17.46
CA LEU A 210 -19.27 8.47 -17.84
C LEU A 210 -19.57 9.46 -18.96
N LEU A 211 -19.60 8.94 -20.18
CA LEU A 211 -19.75 9.72 -21.39
C LEU A 211 -21.24 9.80 -21.79
N SER A 212 -21.64 10.88 -22.45
CA SER A 212 -22.99 11.08 -23.03
C SER A 212 -24.13 11.02 -22.04
N LEU A 213 -23.96 11.65 -20.88
CA LEU A 213 -25.02 11.80 -19.88
C LEU A 213 -25.99 12.91 -20.25
N PRO A 214 -27.31 12.77 -19.95
CA PRO A 214 -28.28 13.84 -20.19
C PRO A 214 -27.96 15.13 -19.45
N PRO A 215 -28.15 16.33 -20.05
CA PRO A 215 -27.95 17.58 -19.33
C PRO A 215 -28.98 17.75 -18.20
N ALA A 216 -28.55 18.25 -17.06
CA ALA A 216 -29.41 18.57 -15.92
C ALA A 216 -28.70 19.54 -14.98
N THR A 217 -29.45 20.26 -14.15
CA THR A 217 -28.94 21.28 -13.24
C THR A 217 -29.05 20.79 -11.79
N ASP A 218 -27.96 20.88 -11.01
CA ASP A 218 -27.89 20.62 -9.56
C ASP A 218 -28.60 19.32 -9.13
N SER A 219 -28.44 18.26 -9.90
CA SER A 219 -29.24 17.04 -9.71
C SER A 219 -28.48 15.73 -9.90
N TYR A 220 -27.23 15.76 -10.33
CA TYR A 220 -26.39 14.58 -10.38
C TYR A 220 -25.79 14.30 -9.00
N HIS A 221 -26.39 13.36 -8.29
CA HIS A 221 -25.89 12.91 -7.00
C HIS A 221 -24.91 11.75 -7.19
N ILE A 222 -23.71 11.88 -6.63
CA ILE A 222 -22.62 10.90 -6.75
C ILE A 222 -22.24 10.41 -5.37
N THR A 223 -22.17 9.09 -5.20
CA THR A 223 -21.72 8.45 -3.97
C THR A 223 -20.62 7.45 -4.29
N VAL A 224 -19.51 7.53 -3.57
CA VAL A 224 -18.37 6.61 -3.68
C VAL A 224 -18.25 5.79 -2.42
N THR A 225 -18.25 4.47 -2.57
CA THR A 225 -18.21 3.52 -1.45
C THR A 225 -17.28 2.34 -1.74
N LYS A 226 -16.75 1.73 -0.69
CA LYS A 226 -16.14 0.38 -0.71
C LYS A 226 -16.31 -0.26 0.66
N ALA A 227 -16.52 -1.57 0.70
CA ALA A 227 -16.67 -2.28 1.97
C ALA A 227 -15.43 -2.15 2.85
N GLY A 228 -15.60 -1.70 4.10
CA GLY A 228 -14.50 -1.43 5.04
C GLY A 228 -13.84 -0.06 4.86
N TYR A 229 -14.39 0.81 4.01
CA TYR A 229 -13.88 2.17 3.76
C TYR A 229 -14.94 3.22 4.08
N THR A 230 -14.51 4.46 4.24
CA THR A 230 -15.38 5.63 4.40
C THR A 230 -16.17 5.89 3.13
N THR A 231 -17.17 6.75 3.22
CA THR A 231 -17.99 7.16 2.08
C THR A 231 -17.72 8.63 1.76
N ASP A 232 -17.55 8.96 0.49
CA ASP A 232 -17.56 10.34 0.01
C ASP A 232 -18.68 10.53 -1.02
N ALA A 233 -19.36 11.68 -0.97
CA ALA A 233 -20.51 11.94 -1.83
C ALA A 233 -20.68 13.43 -2.11
N THR A 234 -21.41 13.73 -3.20
CA THR A 234 -22.01 15.05 -3.39
C THR A 234 -23.23 15.24 -2.48
N ILE A 235 -23.61 16.46 -2.24
CA ILE A 235 -24.70 16.83 -1.33
C ILE A 235 -25.69 17.70 -2.09
N ASP A 236 -26.98 17.31 -2.07
CA ASP A 236 -28.04 18.12 -2.63
C ASP A 236 -28.17 19.46 -1.87
N PRO A 237 -27.89 20.61 -2.50
CA PRO A 237 -27.96 21.92 -1.85
C PRO A 237 -29.36 22.23 -1.29
N ALA A 238 -30.42 21.66 -1.86
CA ALA A 238 -31.79 21.86 -1.39
C ALA A 238 -32.13 21.04 -0.13
N SER A 239 -31.34 20.03 0.20
CA SER A 239 -31.56 19.14 1.35
C SER A 239 -30.93 19.63 2.64
N VAL A 240 -30.06 20.65 2.59
CA VAL A 240 -29.25 21.11 3.72
C VAL A 240 -29.41 22.61 3.96
N SER A 241 -29.03 23.08 5.16
CA SER A 241 -29.12 24.50 5.56
C SER A 241 -27.81 25.26 5.39
N TYR A 242 -26.79 24.65 4.80
CA TYR A 242 -25.47 25.21 4.52
C TYR A 242 -25.17 25.10 3.02
N THR A 243 -24.18 25.81 2.55
CA THR A 243 -23.69 25.68 1.17
C THR A 243 -22.69 24.52 1.09
N PRO A 244 -23.02 23.39 0.42
CA PRO A 244 -22.11 22.25 0.32
C PRO A 244 -20.82 22.60 -0.41
N LEU A 245 -19.68 22.06 0.04
CA LEU A 245 -18.40 22.14 -0.68
C LEU A 245 -18.36 21.23 -1.90
N LYS A 246 -19.13 20.14 -1.86
CA LYS A 246 -19.35 19.22 -2.98
C LYS A 246 -20.85 19.15 -3.28
N PRO A 247 -21.43 20.14 -3.98
CA PRO A 247 -22.86 20.10 -4.34
C PRO A 247 -23.12 19.03 -5.42
N ASP A 248 -24.37 18.59 -5.53
CA ASP A 248 -24.82 17.83 -6.67
C ASP A 248 -24.52 18.58 -7.96
N LEU A 249 -24.12 17.84 -9.00
CA LEU A 249 -23.54 18.44 -10.20
C LEU A 249 -24.60 18.91 -11.18
N SER A 250 -24.28 20.03 -11.83
CA SER A 250 -24.96 20.51 -13.03
C SER A 250 -24.18 20.10 -14.26
N LEU A 251 -24.80 19.36 -15.18
CA LEU A 251 -24.18 18.93 -16.42
C LEU A 251 -24.87 19.60 -17.60
N SER A 252 -24.13 20.32 -18.42
CA SER A 252 -24.62 20.95 -19.65
C SER A 252 -24.25 20.09 -20.87
N ALA A 253 -24.98 20.25 -21.96
CA ALA A 253 -24.63 19.62 -23.22
C ALA A 253 -23.25 20.11 -23.70
N GLY A 254 -22.40 19.17 -24.12
CA GLY A 254 -21.03 19.41 -24.54
C GLY A 254 -20.07 19.80 -23.41
N SER A 255 -20.52 19.78 -22.15
CA SER A 255 -19.63 20.04 -21.01
C SER A 255 -18.96 18.77 -20.50
N ILE A 256 -17.75 18.95 -19.99
CA ILE A 256 -17.01 17.94 -19.27
C ILE A 256 -16.81 18.44 -17.85
N ILE A 257 -17.19 17.63 -16.89
CA ILE A 257 -16.99 17.92 -15.47
C ILE A 257 -16.09 16.88 -14.88
N GLU A 258 -15.01 17.33 -14.25
CA GLU A 258 -14.10 16.52 -13.47
C GLU A 258 -14.37 16.71 -11.99
N MET A 259 -14.42 15.62 -11.22
CA MET A 259 -14.62 15.67 -9.77
C MET A 259 -13.81 14.59 -9.07
N SER A 260 -13.22 14.97 -7.92
CA SER A 260 -12.42 14.07 -7.11
C SER A 260 -13.15 13.68 -5.83
N PHE A 261 -13.00 12.40 -5.45
CA PHE A 261 -13.51 11.82 -4.22
C PHE A 261 -12.37 11.14 -3.47
N SER A 262 -12.46 11.15 -2.14
CA SER A 262 -11.48 10.46 -1.29
C SER A 262 -12.18 9.53 -0.32
N ILE A 263 -11.75 8.27 -0.29
CA ILE A 263 -12.23 7.26 0.65
C ILE A 263 -11.05 6.53 1.29
N ASP A 264 -11.14 6.30 2.60
CA ASP A 264 -10.08 5.66 3.38
C ASP A 264 -10.63 4.51 4.22
N LEU A 265 -9.74 3.67 4.74
CA LEU A 265 -10.13 2.63 5.69
C LEU A 265 -10.85 3.25 6.88
N ILE A 266 -11.96 2.62 7.29
CA ILE A 266 -12.69 3.03 8.49
C ILE A 266 -11.84 2.77 9.74
N SER A 267 -11.98 3.66 10.70
CA SER A 267 -11.27 3.67 11.98
C SER A 267 -12.23 3.55 13.16
N ALA A 268 -11.71 3.47 14.37
CA ALA A 268 -12.49 3.48 15.58
C ALA A 268 -11.77 4.22 16.70
N PHE A 269 -12.52 4.84 17.61
CA PHE A 269 -12.04 5.28 18.92
C PHE A 269 -12.55 4.35 20.01
N VAL A 270 -11.69 4.02 20.97
CA VAL A 270 -12.07 3.52 22.28
C VAL A 270 -11.84 4.67 23.26
N VAL A 271 -12.93 5.36 23.62
CA VAL A 271 -12.87 6.51 24.54
C VAL A 271 -13.04 6.01 25.95
N SER A 272 -12.15 6.43 26.85
CA SER A 272 -12.22 6.16 28.30
C SER A 272 -12.20 7.47 29.08
N THR A 273 -12.98 7.55 30.15
CA THR A 273 -13.02 8.67 31.12
C THR A 273 -12.54 8.18 32.46
N ILE A 274 -11.48 8.83 32.99
CA ILE A 274 -10.86 8.50 34.28
C ILE A 274 -10.66 9.77 35.11
N ASP A 275 -10.47 9.62 36.39
CA ASP A 275 -10.04 10.72 37.28
C ASP A 275 -8.49 10.85 37.30
N GLN A 276 -8.00 11.85 38.06
CA GLN A 276 -6.55 12.09 38.23
C GLN A 276 -5.84 10.97 39.04
N ALA A 277 -6.59 10.03 39.61
CA ALA A 277 -6.09 8.83 40.27
C ALA A 277 -6.26 7.55 39.45
N CYS A 278 -6.53 7.69 38.13
CA CYS A 278 -6.78 6.62 37.14
C CYS A 278 -8.02 5.76 37.42
N GLN A 279 -8.99 6.26 38.21
CA GLN A 279 -10.22 5.52 38.44
C GLN A 279 -11.24 5.84 37.35
N PRO A 280 -11.92 4.84 36.78
CA PRO A 280 -12.95 5.08 35.76
C PRO A 280 -14.07 5.99 36.27
N ILE A 281 -14.51 6.94 35.47
CA ILE A 281 -15.66 7.78 35.73
C ILE A 281 -16.76 7.41 34.74
N ALA A 282 -17.86 6.87 35.26
CA ALA A 282 -19.00 6.39 34.48
C ALA A 282 -19.86 7.53 33.91
N ASP A 283 -20.55 7.21 32.82
CA ASP A 283 -21.67 7.97 32.24
C ASP A 283 -21.32 9.44 31.87
N LYS A 284 -20.14 9.68 31.30
CA LYS A 284 -19.71 11.01 30.89
C LYS A 284 -20.11 11.35 29.47
N GLY A 285 -20.91 12.43 29.34
CA GLY A 285 -21.29 12.98 28.03
C GLY A 285 -20.22 13.89 27.45
N PHE A 286 -19.91 13.73 26.18
CA PHE A 286 -18.96 14.58 25.44
C PHE A 286 -19.41 14.81 24.00
N GLN A 287 -19.07 15.98 23.47
CA GLN A 287 -19.19 16.30 22.05
C GLN A 287 -17.86 16.00 21.35
N LEU A 288 -17.90 15.20 20.30
CA LEU A 288 -16.75 14.94 19.43
C LEU A 288 -17.03 15.54 18.06
N THR A 289 -16.11 16.36 17.56
CA THR A 289 -16.28 17.11 16.30
C THR A 289 -15.00 17.01 15.48
N GLY A 290 -15.08 16.50 14.25
CA GLY A 290 -13.99 16.48 13.28
C GLY A 290 -13.72 17.88 12.70
N ILE A 291 -12.62 18.02 11.98
CA ILE A 291 -12.28 19.29 11.31
C ILE A 291 -12.55 19.27 9.81
N ASN A 292 -12.82 18.09 9.20
CA ASN A 292 -13.08 17.97 7.76
C ASN A 292 -14.37 18.72 7.38
N PRO A 293 -14.30 19.82 6.61
CA PRO A 293 -15.46 20.59 6.26
C PRO A 293 -16.25 19.94 5.13
N ILE A 294 -17.57 19.99 5.21
CA ILE A 294 -18.49 19.62 4.14
C ILE A 294 -19.34 20.78 3.64
N GLY A 295 -19.35 21.90 4.35
CA GLY A 295 -20.14 23.08 3.98
C GLY A 295 -19.71 24.35 4.67
N ILE A 296 -20.19 25.48 4.09
CA ILE A 296 -19.97 26.83 4.59
C ILE A 296 -21.31 27.56 4.72
N ASN A 297 -21.37 28.64 5.49
CA ASN A 297 -22.55 29.48 5.69
C ASN A 297 -23.80 28.71 6.19
N PRO A 298 -23.77 28.11 7.39
CA PRO A 298 -22.69 28.07 8.39
C PRO A 298 -21.63 27.01 8.09
N ASP A 299 -20.44 27.17 8.64
CA ASP A 299 -19.39 26.16 8.59
C ASP A 299 -19.89 24.86 9.18
N THR A 300 -19.81 23.81 8.39
CA THR A 300 -20.32 22.48 8.73
C THR A 300 -19.25 21.44 8.48
N VAL A 301 -19.03 20.59 9.47
CA VAL A 301 -18.03 19.52 9.42
C VAL A 301 -18.70 18.17 9.17
N LYS A 302 -17.94 17.22 8.64
CA LYS A 302 -18.43 15.89 8.27
C LYS A 302 -18.90 15.08 9.48
N TYR A 303 -18.20 15.19 10.62
CA TYR A 303 -18.54 14.51 11.85
C TYR A 303 -18.72 15.49 13.01
N SER A 304 -19.88 15.47 13.65
CA SER A 304 -20.15 16.18 14.89
C SER A 304 -21.26 15.42 15.64
N ALA A 305 -20.92 14.80 16.76
CA ALA A 305 -21.86 13.98 17.52
C ALA A 305 -21.63 14.08 19.02
N THR A 306 -22.73 14.00 19.75
CA THR A 306 -22.75 13.83 21.22
C THR A 306 -22.67 12.33 21.52
N ASN A 307 -21.74 11.95 22.39
CA ASN A 307 -21.50 10.58 22.82
C ASN A 307 -21.49 10.53 24.36
N GLN A 308 -21.65 9.33 24.94
CA GLN A 308 -21.60 9.12 26.38
C GLN A 308 -20.88 7.80 26.69
N THR A 309 -19.94 7.83 27.63
CA THR A 309 -19.29 6.60 28.13
C THR A 309 -20.27 5.76 28.97
N GLY A 310 -20.05 4.46 28.99
CA GLY A 310 -20.88 3.52 29.78
C GLY A 310 -20.56 3.53 31.26
N ALA A 311 -21.16 2.59 32.00
CA ALA A 311 -20.98 2.41 33.45
C ALA A 311 -19.53 2.01 33.83
N ASP A 312 -18.75 1.51 32.91
CA ASP A 312 -17.31 1.21 33.05
C ASP A 312 -16.40 2.39 32.67
N GLY A 313 -17.00 3.54 32.34
CA GLY A 313 -16.27 4.72 31.86
C GLY A 313 -15.77 4.62 30.43
N THR A 314 -16.23 3.65 29.61
CA THR A 314 -15.75 3.46 28.24
C THR A 314 -16.86 3.52 27.19
N ILE A 315 -16.50 3.86 25.95
CA ILE A 315 -17.34 3.72 24.76
C ILE A 315 -16.47 3.44 23.54
N THR A 316 -16.94 2.59 22.63
CA THR A 316 -16.31 2.39 21.33
C THR A 316 -17.10 3.08 20.23
N LEU A 317 -16.49 4.03 19.54
CA LEU A 317 -17.02 4.72 18.37
C LEU A 317 -16.47 4.06 17.12
N GLN A 318 -17.34 3.35 16.39
CA GLN A 318 -16.95 2.61 15.17
C GLN A 318 -17.28 3.41 13.90
N ASN A 319 -16.72 2.97 12.78
CA ASN A 319 -16.92 3.58 11.46
C ASN A 319 -16.52 5.06 11.41
N MET A 320 -15.49 5.40 12.15
CA MET A 320 -14.91 6.75 12.15
C MET A 320 -14.06 6.95 10.91
N GLU A 321 -13.99 8.20 10.46
CA GLU A 321 -13.10 8.61 9.39
C GLU A 321 -11.75 9.06 9.95
N GLY A 322 -10.67 8.88 9.18
CA GLY A 322 -9.38 9.50 9.49
C GLY A 322 -9.53 11.02 9.49
N ASP A 323 -9.32 11.65 10.64
CA ASP A 323 -9.51 13.10 10.81
C ASP A 323 -8.81 13.57 12.10
N THR A 324 -8.70 14.88 12.25
CA THR A 324 -8.39 15.49 13.54
C THR A 324 -9.69 15.85 14.24
N TYR A 325 -9.81 15.48 15.50
CA TYR A 325 -11.03 15.67 16.27
C TYR A 325 -10.82 16.65 17.43
N ASN A 326 -11.86 17.45 17.70
CA ASN A 326 -11.99 18.28 18.89
C ASN A 326 -13.00 17.63 19.84
N LEU A 327 -12.67 17.59 21.12
CA LEU A 327 -13.53 17.04 22.13
C LEU A 327 -13.86 18.09 23.19
N GLY A 328 -15.16 18.26 23.46
CA GLY A 328 -15.71 19.09 24.53
C GLY A 328 -16.55 18.25 25.49
N LEU A 329 -16.34 18.42 26.79
CA LEU A 329 -17.18 17.78 27.81
C LEU A 329 -18.53 18.50 27.87
N ILE A 330 -19.62 17.75 27.97
CA ILE A 330 -20.98 18.32 28.16
C ILE A 330 -21.32 18.39 29.63
N ASP A 331 -20.65 17.61 30.46
CA ASP A 331 -20.79 17.57 31.90
C ASP A 331 -20.34 18.91 32.52
N GLN A 332 -21.16 19.47 33.39
CA GLN A 332 -20.82 20.70 34.14
C GLN A 332 -20.24 20.42 35.53
N VAL A 333 -20.02 19.16 35.89
CA VAL A 333 -19.50 18.70 37.17
C VAL A 333 -18.01 18.43 37.12
N HIS A 334 -17.44 18.31 35.91
CA HIS A 334 -16.03 18.04 35.71
C HIS A 334 -15.42 18.97 34.67
N ASP A 335 -14.12 19.17 34.80
CA ASP A 335 -13.25 19.81 33.82
C ASP A 335 -12.35 18.76 33.15
N ILE A 336 -11.96 19.00 31.90
CA ILE A 336 -10.92 18.19 31.25
C ILE A 336 -9.57 18.61 31.82
N ALA A 337 -8.98 17.77 32.64
CA ALA A 337 -7.65 17.96 33.22
C ALA A 337 -6.54 17.43 32.34
N GLY A 338 -6.88 16.72 31.28
CA GLY A 338 -5.95 16.21 30.29
C GLY A 338 -6.60 15.23 29.35
N GLY A 339 -5.86 14.89 28.30
CA GLY A 339 -6.27 13.88 27.33
C GLY A 339 -5.07 13.21 26.69
N ASN A 340 -5.22 11.97 26.34
CA ASN A 340 -4.19 11.21 25.63
C ASN A 340 -4.83 10.38 24.50
N PRO A 341 -4.42 10.63 23.25
CA PRO A 341 -3.46 11.65 22.79
C PRO A 341 -3.98 13.09 23.00
N SER A 342 -3.06 14.07 23.11
CA SER A 342 -3.41 15.48 23.30
C SER A 342 -3.87 16.17 22.02
N ALA A 343 -3.28 15.82 20.88
CA ALA A 343 -3.87 16.06 19.57
C ALA A 343 -4.66 14.80 19.20
N ILE A 344 -6.00 14.93 19.10
CA ILE A 344 -6.86 13.78 18.79
C ILE A 344 -6.87 13.59 17.29
N VAL A 345 -5.80 13.00 16.75
CA VAL A 345 -5.66 12.64 15.34
C VAL A 345 -5.95 11.14 15.21
N LEU A 346 -6.93 10.78 14.40
CA LEU A 346 -7.29 9.41 14.09
C LEU A 346 -6.80 9.08 12.68
N PRO A 347 -5.73 8.31 12.52
CA PRO A 347 -5.33 7.82 11.20
C PRO A 347 -6.35 6.83 10.64
N ALA A 348 -6.35 6.68 9.30
CA ALA A 348 -7.22 5.72 8.63
C ALA A 348 -6.84 4.27 8.99
N GLY A 349 -7.86 3.42 9.16
CA GLY A 349 -7.70 1.97 9.33
C GLY A 349 -7.28 1.50 10.71
N ILE A 350 -7.21 2.37 11.72
CA ILE A 350 -6.79 1.99 13.06
C ILE A 350 -7.90 2.12 14.10
N THR A 351 -7.76 1.38 15.19
CA THR A 351 -8.50 1.61 16.43
C THR A 351 -7.59 2.33 17.42
N GLN A 352 -7.97 3.54 17.81
CA GLN A 352 -7.17 4.37 18.72
C GLN A 352 -7.84 4.52 20.07
N ASN A 353 -7.07 4.36 21.16
CA ASN A 353 -7.52 4.68 22.50
C ASN A 353 -7.43 6.19 22.73
N LEU A 354 -8.50 6.76 23.28
CA LEU A 354 -8.59 8.15 23.71
C LEU A 354 -8.97 8.19 25.18
N THR A 355 -8.02 8.54 26.03
CA THR A 355 -8.27 8.67 27.49
C THR A 355 -8.49 10.13 27.84
N LEU A 356 -9.60 10.43 28.48
CA LEU A 356 -9.90 11.73 29.07
C LEU A 356 -9.69 11.67 30.56
N ILE A 357 -8.86 12.56 31.06
CA ILE A 357 -8.62 12.71 32.50
C ILE A 357 -9.48 13.86 32.96
N LEU A 358 -10.35 13.60 33.94
CA LEU A 358 -11.33 14.53 34.45
C LEU A 358 -10.97 14.94 35.87
N ALA A 359 -11.15 16.22 36.18
CA ALA A 359 -11.05 16.77 37.51
C ALA A 359 -12.41 17.33 37.96
N PRO A 360 -12.71 17.45 39.23
CA PRO A 360 -13.88 18.18 39.70
C PRO A 360 -13.92 19.59 39.11
N HIS A 361 -15.10 20.03 38.71
CA HIS A 361 -15.28 21.35 38.10
C HIS A 361 -14.77 22.48 39.01
N SER A 362 -14.02 23.37 38.40
CA SER A 362 -13.58 24.62 39.00
C SER A 362 -14.11 25.79 38.17
N PRO A 363 -14.58 26.89 38.78
CA PRO A 363 -15.02 28.07 38.03
C PRO A 363 -14.01 28.56 37.02
N ASN A 364 -12.71 28.52 37.37
CA ASN A 364 -11.62 28.84 36.47
C ASN A 364 -10.56 27.75 36.56
N SER A 365 -10.19 27.22 35.44
CA SER A 365 -9.15 26.21 35.29
C SER A 365 -8.34 26.43 34.00
N LEU A 366 -7.13 25.90 33.97
CA LEU A 366 -6.22 26.07 32.86
C LEU A 366 -5.55 24.74 32.54
N LEU A 367 -5.79 24.22 31.33
CA LEU A 367 -5.10 23.08 30.76
C LEU A 367 -4.04 23.56 29.75
N LEU A 368 -2.78 23.28 30.05
CA LEU A 368 -1.66 23.61 29.18
C LEU A 368 -1.13 22.35 28.49
N THR A 369 -0.81 22.49 27.22
CA THR A 369 -0.11 21.47 26.43
C THR A 369 1.20 22.06 25.92
N VAL A 370 2.30 21.34 26.11
CA VAL A 370 3.64 21.73 25.67
C VAL A 370 4.13 20.72 24.64
N ASN A 371 4.39 21.17 23.43
CA ASN A 371 4.84 20.36 22.32
C ASN A 371 6.19 20.82 21.78
N ASP A 372 6.90 19.93 21.11
CA ASP A 372 8.01 20.27 20.24
C ASP A 372 7.50 20.95 18.97
N ALA A 373 8.05 22.10 18.61
CA ALA A 373 7.58 22.90 17.46
C ALA A 373 7.86 22.23 16.12
N ASN A 374 8.87 21.36 16.03
CA ASN A 374 9.26 20.70 14.78
C ASN A 374 8.47 19.42 14.53
N THR A 375 8.24 18.64 15.58
CA THR A 375 7.58 17.33 15.48
C THR A 375 6.10 17.35 15.86
N GLY A 376 5.64 18.38 16.57
CA GLY A 376 4.29 18.45 17.16
C GLY A 376 4.06 17.48 18.33
N LEU A 377 5.09 16.74 18.75
CA LEU A 377 4.98 15.75 19.82
C LEU A 377 4.99 16.40 21.22
N PRO A 378 4.23 15.84 22.18
CA PRO A 378 4.22 16.34 23.56
C PRO A 378 5.61 16.28 24.22
N LEU A 379 6.00 17.35 24.89
CA LEU A 379 7.25 17.44 25.64
C LEU A 379 7.06 17.08 27.10
N THR A 380 7.78 16.06 27.56
CA THR A 380 7.86 15.68 28.98
C THR A 380 8.85 16.54 29.74
N ASP A 381 8.69 16.59 31.07
CA ASP A 381 9.64 17.24 32.00
C ASP A 381 9.94 18.70 31.59
N ALA A 382 9.00 19.37 30.93
CA ALA A 382 9.02 20.81 30.79
C ALA A 382 8.47 21.45 32.08
N THR A 383 9.18 22.36 32.68
CA THR A 383 8.71 23.13 33.84
C THR A 383 7.76 24.21 33.35
N VAL A 384 6.58 24.25 33.94
CA VAL A 384 5.55 25.27 33.73
C VAL A 384 5.37 26.04 35.01
N ASP A 385 5.77 27.30 35.02
CA ASP A 385 5.63 28.20 36.13
C ASP A 385 4.45 29.14 35.90
N LEU A 386 3.52 29.19 36.84
CA LEU A 386 2.35 30.07 36.79
C LEU A 386 2.53 31.16 37.84
N SER A 387 2.42 32.43 37.46
CA SER A 387 2.53 33.58 38.32
C SER A 387 1.40 34.60 38.10
N LEU A 388 1.03 35.32 39.15
CA LEU A 388 0.07 36.40 39.11
C LEU A 388 0.73 37.67 39.67
N ASP A 389 0.75 38.75 38.88
CA ASP A 389 1.40 40.01 39.21
C ASP A 389 2.86 39.86 39.69
N GLY A 390 3.58 38.92 39.09
CA GLY A 390 4.96 38.58 39.41
C GLY A 390 5.14 37.70 40.66
N ASN A 391 4.05 37.30 41.31
CA ASN A 391 4.10 36.37 42.44
C ASN A 391 3.90 34.94 41.97
N PRO A 392 4.78 33.99 42.32
CA PRO A 392 4.63 32.60 41.91
C PRO A 392 3.39 31.98 42.57
N ILE A 393 2.56 31.32 41.74
CA ILE A 393 1.34 30.61 42.20
C ILE A 393 1.62 29.11 42.24
N SER A 394 2.21 28.56 41.18
CA SER A 394 2.48 27.12 41.04
C SER A 394 3.60 26.87 40.06
N SER A 395 4.34 25.78 40.27
CA SER A 395 5.35 25.24 39.33
C SER A 395 5.12 23.75 39.19
N ILE A 396 4.80 23.30 37.98
CA ILE A 396 4.45 21.90 37.70
C ILE A 396 5.23 21.46 36.47
N MET A 397 5.74 20.23 36.49
CA MET A 397 6.33 19.61 35.30
C MET A 397 5.26 18.93 34.44
N THR A 398 5.40 19.06 33.08
CA THR A 398 4.54 18.32 32.16
C THR A 398 4.72 16.82 32.34
N GLY A 399 3.65 16.06 32.12
CA GLY A 399 3.68 14.62 32.10
C GLY A 399 4.67 14.11 31.06
N ARG A 400 5.08 12.86 31.17
CA ARG A 400 6.02 12.27 30.25
C ARG A 400 5.36 12.03 28.88
N GLY A 401 6.15 12.05 27.79
CA GLY A 401 5.67 12.10 26.42
C GLY A 401 6.19 10.97 25.54
N PHE A 402 6.90 11.31 24.48
CA PHE A 402 7.44 10.34 23.55
C PHE A 402 8.97 10.23 23.67
N PHE A 403 9.47 9.00 23.58
CA PHE A 403 10.83 8.76 23.14
C PHE A 403 10.84 8.75 21.61
N THR A 404 11.55 9.66 21.00
CA THR A 404 11.70 9.73 19.53
C THR A 404 13.15 9.44 19.17
N GLN A 405 13.35 8.52 18.25
CA GLN A 405 14.65 8.20 17.69
C GLN A 405 14.71 8.70 16.25
N THR A 406 15.69 9.55 15.95
CA THR A 406 15.92 10.18 14.64
C THR A 406 17.33 9.94 14.12
N ASP A 407 18.21 9.31 14.91
CA ASP A 407 19.59 9.00 14.57
C ASP A 407 19.95 7.57 15.00
N TRP A 408 20.47 6.80 14.07
CA TRP A 408 20.94 5.42 14.28
C TRP A 408 22.45 5.28 14.06
N SER A 409 23.21 6.39 14.03
CA SER A 409 24.64 6.40 13.67
C SER A 409 25.56 5.82 14.74
N GLY A 410 25.06 5.49 15.92
CA GLY A 410 25.86 5.07 17.07
C GLY A 410 26.57 3.73 16.94
N GLY A 411 26.10 2.87 16.05
CA GLY A 411 26.63 1.52 15.86
C GLY A 411 26.13 0.52 16.89
N SER A 412 26.48 -0.75 16.71
CA SER A 412 26.08 -1.86 17.58
C SER A 412 26.77 -1.84 18.94
N GLY A 413 26.14 -2.44 19.95
CA GLY A 413 26.70 -2.63 21.28
C GLY A 413 26.67 -1.38 22.14
N GLN A 414 25.78 -0.43 21.89
CA GLN A 414 25.57 0.73 22.75
C GLN A 414 25.25 0.30 24.18
N ALA A 415 25.84 1.00 25.16
CA ALA A 415 25.54 0.75 26.56
C ALA A 415 24.07 1.17 26.85
N GLN A 416 23.47 0.49 27.82
CA GLN A 416 22.15 0.86 28.30
C GLN A 416 22.14 2.32 28.75
N PHE A 417 21.11 3.06 28.39
CA PHE A 417 20.92 4.50 28.67
C PHE A 417 22.01 5.42 28.10
N ALA A 418 22.95 4.91 27.32
CA ALA A 418 24.03 5.74 26.82
C ALA A 418 23.56 6.80 25.85
N ASP A 419 22.61 6.42 24.97
CA ASP A 419 22.08 7.31 23.95
C ASP A 419 20.78 6.73 23.37
N ALA A 420 19.66 7.41 23.55
CA ALA A 420 18.38 7.00 23.00
C ALA A 420 18.31 7.10 21.46
N ASP A 421 19.16 7.93 20.88
CA ASP A 421 19.24 8.15 19.43
C ASP A 421 20.19 7.16 18.72
N LYS A 422 20.63 6.09 19.41
CA LYS A 422 21.51 5.06 18.87
C LYS A 422 20.80 3.72 18.90
N PHE A 423 21.40 2.70 18.27
CA PHE A 423 20.83 1.36 18.28
C PHE A 423 21.69 0.36 19.08
N TRP A 424 21.06 -0.72 19.54
CA TRP A 424 21.74 -1.81 20.25
C TRP A 424 22.48 -2.75 19.30
N SER A 425 21.76 -3.21 18.26
CA SER A 425 22.34 -4.09 17.25
C SER A 425 21.58 -3.97 15.92
N ALA A 426 22.29 -4.16 14.82
CA ALA A 426 21.72 -4.30 13.49
C ALA A 426 22.40 -5.46 12.78
N ASP A 427 21.67 -6.17 11.90
CA ASP A 427 22.29 -7.15 11.03
C ASP A 427 22.98 -6.47 9.82
N ALA A 428 23.73 -7.27 9.04
CA ALA A 428 24.49 -6.75 7.89
C ALA A 428 23.61 -6.26 6.74
N ASN A 429 22.31 -6.56 6.76
CA ASN A 429 21.37 -6.13 5.73
C ASN A 429 20.74 -4.76 6.03
N ILE A 430 21.12 -4.13 7.15
CA ILE A 430 20.66 -2.79 7.52
C ILE A 430 21.74 -1.76 7.20
N ASP A 431 21.33 -0.68 6.54
CA ASP A 431 22.13 0.51 6.27
C ASP A 431 21.54 1.71 7.04
N GLN A 432 22.35 2.25 7.96
CA GLN A 432 22.06 3.45 8.76
C GLN A 432 23.07 4.57 8.49
N THR A 433 23.93 4.43 7.50
CA THR A 433 25.09 5.29 7.26
C THR A 433 25.06 6.05 5.93
N THR A 434 24.50 5.43 4.89
CA THR A 434 24.52 6.03 3.53
C THR A 434 23.66 7.29 3.47
N THR A 435 22.52 7.30 4.17
CA THR A 435 21.68 8.49 4.32
C THR A 435 21.60 8.85 5.79
N ALA A 436 22.21 9.97 6.16
CA ALA A 436 22.21 10.43 7.55
C ALA A 436 20.77 10.62 8.06
N GLY A 437 20.49 10.13 9.28
CA GLY A 437 19.15 10.19 9.89
C GLY A 437 18.11 9.25 9.26
N SER A 438 18.55 8.22 8.54
CA SER A 438 17.63 7.23 7.94
C SER A 438 18.17 5.82 8.11
N VAL A 439 17.24 4.87 8.28
CA VAL A 439 17.51 3.42 8.30
C VAL A 439 16.83 2.78 7.11
N THR A 440 17.57 2.03 6.33
CA THR A 440 17.08 1.30 5.16
C THR A 440 17.77 -0.06 5.03
N LEU A 441 17.50 -0.81 3.97
CA LEU A 441 18.24 -2.02 3.65
C LEU A 441 19.58 -1.70 2.98
N SER A 442 20.59 -2.51 3.27
CA SER A 442 21.91 -2.41 2.64
C SER A 442 21.85 -2.79 1.17
N ARG A 443 22.64 -2.12 0.34
CA ARG A 443 22.81 -2.46 -1.07
C ARG A 443 23.97 -3.41 -1.27
N GLN A 444 23.81 -4.33 -2.20
CA GLN A 444 24.86 -5.23 -2.66
C GLN A 444 24.95 -5.20 -4.18
N SER A 445 26.17 -5.08 -4.70
CA SER A 445 26.47 -5.37 -6.09
C SER A 445 26.82 -6.85 -6.23
N SER A 446 26.26 -7.51 -7.22
CA SER A 446 26.53 -8.91 -7.54
C SER A 446 26.83 -9.05 -9.01
N ASP A 447 27.90 -9.79 -9.33
CA ASP A 447 28.35 -10.01 -10.69
C ASP A 447 27.73 -11.28 -11.28
N TYR A 448 27.33 -11.17 -12.53
CA TYR A 448 26.72 -12.24 -13.31
C TYR A 448 27.42 -12.36 -14.67
N ALA A 449 27.25 -13.49 -15.30
CA ALA A 449 27.70 -13.69 -16.66
C ALA A 449 26.59 -14.34 -17.50
N TYR A 450 26.55 -13.98 -18.75
CA TYR A 450 25.72 -14.56 -19.77
C TYR A 450 26.61 -14.96 -20.96
N ASP A 451 26.44 -16.19 -21.41
CA ASP A 451 27.16 -16.74 -22.54
C ASP A 451 26.16 -17.15 -23.64
N GLU A 452 26.33 -16.64 -24.84
CA GLU A 452 25.54 -17.00 -26.01
C GLU A 452 26.47 -17.49 -27.13
N ASN A 453 26.40 -18.75 -27.41
CA ASN A 453 27.20 -19.43 -28.43
C ASN A 453 26.39 -19.77 -29.71
N PHE A 454 25.20 -19.20 -29.80
CA PHE A 454 24.29 -19.41 -30.91
C PHE A 454 24.04 -20.89 -31.28
N SER A 455 24.18 -21.81 -30.33
CA SER A 455 23.86 -23.23 -30.55
C SER A 455 22.34 -23.44 -30.71
N THR A 456 21.53 -22.50 -30.26
CA THR A 456 20.08 -22.45 -30.46
C THR A 456 19.64 -21.01 -30.70
N VAL A 457 18.43 -20.80 -31.20
CA VAL A 457 17.82 -19.47 -31.36
C VAL A 457 16.89 -19.11 -30.14
N ALA A 458 16.92 -19.91 -29.11
CA ALA A 458 15.98 -19.77 -27.99
C ALA A 458 16.11 -18.43 -27.23
N TYR A 459 17.28 -17.83 -27.24
CA TYR A 459 17.55 -16.56 -26.56
C TYR A 459 17.46 -15.34 -27.49
N LEU A 460 17.17 -15.54 -28.80
CA LEU A 460 16.95 -14.45 -29.72
C LEU A 460 15.48 -14.03 -29.77
N ASP A 461 15.25 -12.74 -29.77
CA ASP A 461 13.94 -12.15 -29.99
C ASP A 461 13.59 -12.26 -31.49
N SER A 462 12.68 -13.16 -31.84
CA SER A 462 12.28 -13.44 -33.23
C SER A 462 11.59 -12.24 -33.91
N GLY A 463 11.05 -11.30 -33.17
CA GLY A 463 10.42 -10.08 -33.69
C GLY A 463 11.43 -8.97 -34.01
N ALA A 464 12.60 -8.99 -33.36
CA ALA A 464 13.67 -8.01 -33.51
C ALA A 464 14.93 -8.55 -34.21
N THR A 465 14.97 -9.85 -34.53
CA THR A 465 16.10 -10.52 -35.18
C THR A 465 15.80 -10.74 -36.65
N THR A 466 16.66 -10.20 -37.52
CA THR A 466 16.65 -10.40 -38.99
C THR A 466 17.87 -11.14 -39.47
N ALA A 467 18.94 -11.25 -38.67
CA ALA A 467 20.09 -12.08 -38.93
C ALA A 467 19.71 -13.57 -39.04
N VAL A 468 20.46 -14.35 -39.80
CA VAL A 468 20.25 -15.79 -39.94
C VAL A 468 21.22 -16.56 -39.08
N TRP A 469 20.75 -17.69 -38.57
CA TRP A 469 21.51 -18.66 -37.82
C TRP A 469 21.80 -19.87 -38.71
N ASP A 470 23.04 -20.33 -38.71
CA ASP A 470 23.50 -21.43 -39.55
C ASP A 470 23.14 -22.85 -39.01
N GLY A 471 22.59 -22.94 -37.79
CA GLY A 471 22.30 -24.20 -37.12
C GLY A 471 23.52 -24.86 -36.47
N LEU A 472 24.69 -24.23 -36.50
CA LEU A 472 25.97 -24.78 -36.03
C LEU A 472 26.65 -23.90 -34.97
N GLY A 473 26.07 -22.74 -34.67
CA GLY A 473 26.59 -21.82 -33.63
C GLY A 473 27.12 -20.50 -34.17
N GLN A 474 26.64 -20.08 -35.34
CA GLN A 474 27.07 -18.82 -35.99
C GLN A 474 25.87 -18.05 -36.51
N ILE A 475 25.88 -16.73 -36.32
CA ILE A 475 24.94 -15.82 -36.97
C ILE A 475 25.62 -15.00 -38.07
N SER A 476 24.87 -14.68 -39.13
CA SER A 476 25.35 -13.96 -40.31
C SER A 476 24.23 -13.15 -40.96
N LEU A 477 24.56 -12.39 -42.00
CA LEU A 477 23.56 -11.73 -42.85
C LEU A 477 22.69 -12.75 -43.59
N PRO A 478 21.40 -12.49 -43.79
CA PRO A 478 20.54 -13.29 -44.67
C PRO A 478 21.08 -13.29 -46.11
N GLN A 479 20.82 -14.37 -46.82
CA GLN A 479 21.21 -14.49 -48.24
C GLN A 479 19.99 -14.73 -49.11
N THR A 480 19.79 -13.89 -50.10
CA THR A 480 18.74 -14.03 -51.10
C THR A 480 19.37 -14.22 -52.48
N ALA A 481 19.08 -15.33 -53.15
CA ALA A 481 19.61 -15.68 -54.48
C ALA A 481 21.15 -15.67 -54.57
N GLY A 482 21.86 -16.01 -53.49
CA GLY A 482 23.32 -16.07 -53.42
C GLY A 482 24.00 -14.73 -53.07
N VAL A 483 23.23 -13.71 -52.76
CA VAL A 483 23.70 -12.37 -52.40
C VAL A 483 23.28 -12.06 -50.96
N TYR A 484 24.19 -11.58 -50.13
CA TYR A 484 23.90 -11.19 -48.77
C TYR A 484 23.13 -9.87 -48.74
N ASP A 485 22.16 -9.79 -47.84
CA ASP A 485 21.46 -8.55 -47.53
C ASP A 485 22.45 -7.50 -46.98
N PRO A 486 22.25 -6.20 -47.27
CA PRO A 486 23.22 -5.17 -46.92
C PRO A 486 23.34 -4.97 -45.40
N SER A 487 22.32 -5.36 -44.62
CA SER A 487 22.32 -5.26 -43.17
C SER A 487 21.37 -6.25 -42.54
N ALA A 488 21.65 -6.67 -41.28
CA ALA A 488 20.75 -7.43 -40.45
C ALA A 488 21.10 -7.18 -38.98
N ALA A 489 20.15 -7.48 -38.11
CA ALA A 489 20.34 -7.40 -36.64
C ALA A 489 19.94 -8.72 -35.98
N ALA A 490 20.62 -9.05 -34.91
CA ALA A 490 20.21 -10.07 -33.93
C ALA A 490 20.04 -9.41 -32.57
N GLN A 491 18.92 -9.64 -31.94
CA GLN A 491 18.62 -9.09 -30.61
C GLN A 491 18.22 -10.21 -29.66
N THR A 492 18.73 -10.15 -28.44
CA THR A 492 18.34 -11.12 -27.41
C THR A 492 16.99 -10.75 -26.76
N ILE A 493 16.32 -11.73 -26.18
CA ILE A 493 15.35 -11.51 -25.12
C ILE A 493 16.09 -11.06 -23.84
N THR A 494 15.40 -10.84 -22.74
CA THR A 494 16.01 -10.55 -21.42
C THR A 494 17.09 -11.57 -21.07
N ILE A 495 18.30 -11.11 -20.79
CA ILE A 495 19.46 -11.97 -20.49
C ILE A 495 19.84 -12.01 -19.01
N ASN A 496 19.40 -11.04 -18.19
CA ASN A 496 19.70 -11.05 -16.76
C ASN A 496 18.84 -12.10 -16.03
N SER A 497 19.52 -12.89 -15.19
CA SER A 497 18.94 -14.02 -14.46
C SER A 497 18.37 -13.69 -13.10
N ALA A 498 18.59 -12.47 -12.59
CA ALA A 498 18.16 -12.00 -11.29
C ALA A 498 17.58 -10.59 -11.37
N ASN A 499 16.77 -10.22 -10.36
CA ASN A 499 16.22 -8.88 -10.24
C ASN A 499 17.23 -7.94 -9.58
N GLY A 500 17.44 -6.78 -10.17
CA GLY A 500 18.31 -5.74 -9.69
C GLY A 500 18.43 -4.62 -10.73
N TRP A 501 19.05 -3.52 -10.33
CA TRP A 501 19.41 -2.47 -11.26
C TRP A 501 20.74 -2.83 -11.95
N ILE A 502 20.73 -2.88 -13.27
CA ILE A 502 21.94 -3.14 -14.07
C ILE A 502 22.76 -1.87 -14.07
N THR A 503 23.97 -1.92 -13.48
CA THR A 503 24.85 -0.77 -13.33
C THR A 503 25.88 -0.68 -14.45
N ASP A 504 26.46 -1.82 -14.78
CA ASP A 504 27.51 -1.91 -15.81
C ASP A 504 27.49 -3.28 -16.47
N ALA A 505 28.08 -3.34 -17.65
CA ALA A 505 28.27 -4.58 -18.40
C ALA A 505 29.56 -4.51 -19.23
N THR A 506 30.21 -5.65 -19.39
CA THR A 506 31.34 -5.84 -20.32
C THR A 506 31.01 -6.93 -21.29
N LEU A 507 31.00 -6.60 -22.56
CA LEU A 507 30.77 -7.56 -23.64
C LEU A 507 32.13 -8.03 -24.20
N THR A 508 32.29 -9.32 -24.42
CA THR A 508 33.34 -9.91 -25.26
C THR A 508 32.68 -10.71 -26.36
N ALA A 509 33.29 -10.77 -27.50
CA ALA A 509 32.75 -11.47 -28.66
C ALA A 509 33.84 -12.21 -29.43
N THR A 510 33.48 -13.37 -30.00
CA THR A 510 34.25 -14.07 -31.02
C THR A 510 33.52 -13.83 -32.32
N ASP A 511 34.15 -13.06 -33.19
CA ASP A 511 33.54 -12.66 -34.46
C ASP A 511 34.59 -12.65 -35.60
N ASN A 512 34.07 -12.61 -36.81
CA ASN A 512 34.86 -12.38 -38.00
C ASN A 512 34.19 -11.32 -38.88
N PRO A 513 34.64 -10.07 -38.79
CA PRO A 513 34.07 -9.00 -39.61
C PRO A 513 34.25 -9.19 -41.10
N ASN A 514 35.22 -10.00 -41.54
CA ASN A 514 35.57 -10.20 -42.99
C ASN A 514 35.77 -8.86 -43.73
N GLY A 515 36.25 -7.82 -43.06
CA GLY A 515 36.40 -6.47 -43.62
C GLY A 515 35.10 -5.67 -43.73
N GLN A 516 34.00 -6.17 -43.12
CA GLN A 516 32.69 -5.54 -43.03
C GLN A 516 32.47 -4.96 -41.62
N THR A 517 31.24 -4.50 -41.31
CA THR A 517 30.95 -3.84 -40.03
C THR A 517 30.13 -4.73 -39.13
N ILE A 518 30.56 -4.85 -37.85
CA ILE A 518 29.77 -5.40 -36.77
C ILE A 518 29.69 -4.33 -35.68
N ARG A 519 28.48 -4.06 -35.17
CA ARG A 519 28.27 -3.18 -34.00
C ARG A 519 27.56 -3.96 -32.90
N TYR A 520 28.02 -3.78 -31.68
CA TYR A 520 27.40 -4.34 -30.49
C TYR A 520 26.75 -3.23 -29.70
N LEU A 521 25.53 -3.46 -29.30
CA LEU A 521 24.74 -2.50 -28.53
C LEU A 521 24.13 -3.21 -27.31
N LEU A 522 24.20 -2.57 -26.16
CA LEU A 522 23.59 -3.06 -24.94
C LEU A 522 22.45 -2.13 -24.51
N SER A 523 21.42 -2.71 -23.96
CA SER A 523 20.29 -2.02 -23.35
C SER A 523 20.04 -2.56 -21.97
N SER A 524 19.86 -1.68 -20.96
CA SER A 524 19.43 -2.06 -19.60
C SER A 524 17.92 -1.95 -19.41
N ASP A 525 17.18 -1.36 -20.34
CA ASP A 525 15.77 -0.98 -20.25
C ASP A 525 14.81 -1.76 -21.18
N GLY A 526 15.17 -3.00 -21.48
CA GLY A 526 14.33 -3.89 -22.30
C GLY A 526 14.38 -3.61 -23.80
N GLY A 527 15.40 -2.90 -24.27
CA GLY A 527 15.60 -2.59 -25.68
C GLY A 527 14.88 -1.31 -26.13
N LEU A 528 14.45 -0.45 -25.20
CA LEU A 528 13.90 0.86 -25.53
C LEU A 528 15.01 1.83 -25.96
N ASN A 529 16.15 1.77 -25.29
CA ASN A 529 17.36 2.52 -25.64
C ASN A 529 18.55 1.57 -25.72
N PHE A 530 19.41 1.76 -26.70
CA PHE A 530 20.61 0.97 -26.92
C PHE A 530 21.84 1.86 -26.95
N ASP A 531 22.85 1.50 -26.15
CA ASP A 531 24.16 2.12 -26.14
C ASP A 531 25.14 1.26 -26.95
N GLN A 532 25.87 1.86 -27.89
CA GLN A 532 26.92 1.15 -28.63
C GLN A 532 28.11 0.89 -27.70
N VAL A 533 28.55 -0.35 -27.63
CA VAL A 533 29.68 -0.78 -26.78
C VAL A 533 30.81 -1.36 -27.62
N ALA A 534 32.03 -1.20 -27.12
CA ALA A 534 33.20 -1.84 -27.70
C ALA A 534 33.53 -3.14 -26.93
N PRO A 535 33.75 -4.29 -27.59
CA PRO A 535 34.13 -5.51 -26.91
C PRO A 535 35.36 -5.33 -26.03
N GLY A 536 35.34 -5.93 -24.85
CA GLY A 536 36.40 -5.86 -23.82
C GLY A 536 36.45 -4.58 -23.00
N THR A 537 35.49 -3.64 -23.17
CA THR A 537 35.41 -2.41 -22.36
C THR A 537 34.19 -2.45 -21.44
N ILE A 538 34.37 -1.94 -20.20
CA ILE A 538 33.24 -1.79 -19.28
C ILE A 538 32.35 -0.64 -19.78
N HIS A 539 31.10 -0.92 -19.94
CA HIS A 539 30.05 0.08 -20.21
C HIS A 539 29.22 0.29 -18.95
N SER A 540 29.12 1.54 -18.48
CA SER A 540 28.23 1.93 -17.38
C SER A 540 27.01 2.60 -17.96
N PHE A 541 25.82 2.10 -17.59
CA PHE A 541 24.55 2.63 -18.07
C PHE A 541 24.23 3.98 -17.41
N ALA A 542 23.89 4.99 -18.22
CA ALA A 542 23.51 6.30 -17.71
C ALA A 542 22.17 6.27 -16.94
N LEU A 543 21.27 5.39 -17.33
CA LEU A 543 20.01 5.08 -16.64
C LEU A 543 20.03 3.60 -16.27
N ASN A 544 19.92 3.31 -14.97
CA ASN A 544 19.86 1.94 -14.50
C ASN A 544 18.52 1.32 -14.89
N GLY A 545 18.58 0.27 -15.67
CA GLY A 545 17.41 -0.54 -16.03
C GLY A 545 17.43 -1.89 -15.31
N SER A 546 16.46 -2.73 -15.62
CA SER A 546 16.31 -4.08 -15.03
C SER A 546 16.06 -5.18 -16.05
N ASP A 547 16.22 -4.88 -17.33
CA ASP A 547 16.04 -5.80 -18.45
C ASP A 547 17.22 -5.62 -19.42
N LEU A 548 18.27 -6.43 -19.21
CA LEU A 548 19.48 -6.40 -20.03
C LEU A 548 19.25 -7.13 -21.35
N ARG A 549 19.54 -6.46 -22.46
CA ARG A 549 19.49 -7.03 -23.80
C ARG A 549 20.71 -6.67 -24.61
N LEU A 550 21.10 -7.59 -25.48
CA LEU A 550 22.13 -7.38 -26.48
C LEU A 550 21.48 -7.22 -27.87
N ARG A 551 21.99 -6.29 -28.64
CA ARG A 551 21.71 -6.20 -30.09
C ARG A 551 23.03 -6.18 -30.86
N ILE A 552 23.12 -7.03 -31.86
CA ILE A 552 24.24 -7.13 -32.78
C ILE A 552 23.75 -6.63 -34.13
N GLU A 553 24.36 -5.59 -34.65
CA GLU A 553 24.08 -5.08 -35.99
C GLU A 553 25.23 -5.42 -36.92
N MET A 554 24.91 -6.00 -38.04
CA MET A 554 25.84 -6.43 -39.07
C MET A 554 25.53 -5.72 -40.39
N GLU A 555 26.54 -5.17 -41.02
CA GLU A 555 26.41 -4.49 -42.32
C GLU A 555 27.51 -4.96 -43.27
N THR A 556 27.19 -5.08 -44.57
CA THR A 556 28.16 -5.36 -45.62
C THR A 556 28.08 -4.32 -46.75
N THR A 557 29.24 -3.91 -47.22
CA THR A 557 29.38 -3.12 -48.45
C THR A 557 29.69 -3.98 -49.68
N ASP A 558 30.04 -5.26 -49.47
CA ASP A 558 30.23 -6.26 -50.52
C ASP A 558 29.24 -7.42 -50.32
N THR A 559 28.23 -7.47 -51.14
CA THR A 559 27.15 -8.45 -51.03
C THR A 559 27.58 -9.91 -51.24
N ASN A 560 28.85 -10.17 -51.55
CA ASN A 560 29.42 -11.52 -51.58
C ASN A 560 30.05 -11.94 -50.24
N ILE A 561 30.14 -11.00 -49.28
CA ILE A 561 30.84 -11.22 -48.03
C ILE A 561 29.90 -10.88 -46.88
N SER A 562 29.75 -11.81 -45.93
CA SER A 562 29.05 -11.56 -44.68
C SER A 562 30.04 -11.45 -43.51
N PRO A 563 29.86 -10.50 -42.59
CA PRO A 563 30.42 -10.64 -41.25
C PRO A 563 29.71 -11.76 -40.50
N THR A 564 30.38 -12.39 -39.54
CA THR A 564 29.82 -13.46 -38.70
C THR A 564 30.17 -13.27 -37.25
N VAL A 565 29.28 -13.76 -36.36
CA VAL A 565 29.52 -13.81 -34.92
C VAL A 565 29.29 -15.24 -34.42
N ASP A 566 30.28 -15.77 -33.73
CA ASP A 566 30.30 -17.17 -33.25
C ASP A 566 29.86 -17.27 -31.77
N ASP A 567 30.33 -16.38 -30.94
CA ASP A 567 29.88 -16.29 -29.56
C ASP A 567 29.96 -14.88 -28.98
N VAL A 568 29.18 -14.62 -27.97
CA VAL A 568 29.28 -13.41 -27.12
C VAL A 568 29.16 -13.79 -25.68
N GLN A 569 29.99 -13.13 -24.85
CA GLN A 569 29.89 -13.23 -23.41
C GLN A 569 29.65 -11.84 -22.84
N ILE A 570 28.75 -11.73 -21.87
CA ILE A 570 28.44 -10.47 -21.19
C ILE A 570 28.59 -10.70 -19.70
N ALA A 571 29.62 -10.09 -19.11
CA ALA A 571 29.73 -9.96 -17.66
C ALA A 571 28.99 -8.67 -17.28
N TYR A 572 28.08 -8.73 -16.31
CA TYR A 572 27.28 -7.59 -15.86
C TYR A 572 27.08 -7.58 -14.36
N SER A 573 26.92 -6.39 -13.78
CA SER A 573 26.70 -6.20 -12.35
C SER A 573 25.26 -5.74 -12.10
N LEU A 574 24.65 -6.36 -11.09
CA LEU A 574 23.33 -5.99 -10.58
C LEU A 574 23.47 -5.39 -9.18
N LEU A 575 22.85 -4.21 -8.99
CA LEU A 575 22.72 -3.58 -7.69
C LEU A 575 21.33 -3.91 -7.12
N SER A 576 21.29 -4.52 -5.94
CA SER A 576 20.05 -4.92 -5.28
C SER A 576 20.13 -4.66 -3.77
N TYR A 577 18.96 -4.53 -3.13
CA TYR A 577 18.86 -4.46 -1.68
C TYR A 577 18.83 -5.84 -1.05
N LEU A 578 19.54 -5.99 0.07
CA LEU A 578 19.57 -7.23 0.86
C LEU A 578 18.34 -7.27 1.79
N SER A 579 17.51 -8.29 1.64
CA SER A 579 16.26 -8.45 2.39
C SER A 579 16.14 -9.88 2.95
N PRO A 580 15.59 -10.06 4.17
CA PRO A 580 15.20 -9.04 5.15
C PRO A 580 16.38 -8.49 5.96
N GLY A 581 16.16 -7.36 6.64
CA GLY A 581 17.09 -6.76 7.61
C GLY A 581 16.41 -6.48 8.95
N THR A 582 17.16 -6.52 10.04
CA THR A 582 16.65 -6.26 11.39
C THR A 582 17.56 -5.31 12.17
N LEU A 583 16.94 -4.41 12.97
CA LEU A 583 17.61 -3.53 13.88
C LEU A 583 16.90 -3.55 15.23
N GLU A 584 17.66 -3.61 16.33
CA GLU A 584 17.19 -3.46 17.70
C GLU A 584 17.61 -2.09 18.25
N SER A 585 16.65 -1.33 18.80
CA SER A 585 16.89 -0.02 19.37
C SER A 585 17.77 -0.07 20.63
N SER A 586 18.32 1.07 21.02
CA SER A 586 18.83 1.23 22.38
C SER A 586 17.68 1.17 23.41
N THR A 587 18.03 1.16 24.69
CA THR A 587 17.05 1.10 25.77
C THR A 587 16.54 2.50 26.09
N PHE A 588 15.22 2.67 26.05
CA PHE A 588 14.54 3.86 26.54
C PHE A 588 14.12 3.65 27.99
N ASP A 589 14.51 4.59 28.86
CA ASP A 589 14.22 4.57 30.29
C ASP A 589 13.20 5.64 30.66
N THR A 590 12.03 5.26 31.08
CA THR A 590 10.98 6.18 31.54
C THR A 590 11.24 6.70 32.98
N GLY A 591 12.26 6.21 33.66
CA GLY A 591 12.61 6.59 35.02
C GLY A 591 11.75 5.93 36.11
N THR A 592 10.54 5.52 35.79
CA THR A 592 9.58 4.88 36.72
C THR A 592 8.73 3.85 35.95
N SER A 593 7.91 3.08 36.68
CA SER A 593 6.85 2.25 36.11
C SER A 593 5.90 3.12 35.27
N SER A 594 5.66 2.76 34.02
CA SER A 594 4.93 3.55 33.04
C SER A 594 3.91 2.69 32.27
N VAL A 595 2.98 3.37 31.62
CA VAL A 595 2.06 2.79 30.65
C VAL A 595 2.56 3.19 29.27
N PHE A 596 2.85 2.20 28.42
CA PHE A 596 3.28 2.40 27.05
C PHE A 596 2.08 2.36 26.14
N GLN A 597 1.97 3.33 25.22
CA GLN A 597 0.71 3.61 24.54
C GLN A 597 0.75 3.23 23.06
N LYS A 598 1.73 3.71 22.31
CA LYS A 598 1.80 3.45 20.87
C LYS A 598 3.22 3.48 20.35
N ILE A 599 3.40 2.83 19.21
CA ILE A 599 4.58 2.94 18.38
C ILE A 599 4.21 3.63 17.07
N GLN A 600 5.02 4.60 16.65
CA GLN A 600 4.83 5.29 15.38
C GLN A 600 6.17 5.52 14.70
N TRP A 601 6.15 5.73 13.41
CA TRP A 601 7.34 5.97 12.60
C TRP A 601 7.02 6.80 11.37
N GLU A 602 8.05 7.43 10.81
CA GLU A 602 7.98 8.17 9.56
C GLU A 602 9.06 7.68 8.57
N PRO A 603 8.78 7.74 7.28
CA PRO A 603 7.48 8.00 6.69
C PRO A 603 6.49 6.84 6.93
N THR A 604 5.22 7.16 7.16
CA THR A 604 4.16 6.16 7.31
C THR A 604 3.89 5.40 6.02
N ALA A 605 3.94 6.12 4.89
CA ALA A 605 3.82 5.53 3.56
C ALA A 605 5.19 5.15 3.02
N GLN A 606 5.36 3.90 2.65
CA GLN A 606 6.58 3.38 2.05
C GLN A 606 6.43 3.29 0.52
N ILE A 607 7.57 3.17 -0.17
CA ILE A 607 7.55 2.97 -1.62
C ILE A 607 6.77 1.70 -1.97
N GLN A 608 5.85 1.79 -2.94
CA GLN A 608 4.91 0.73 -3.27
C GLN A 608 5.59 -0.59 -3.67
N GLU A 609 6.71 -0.50 -4.39
CA GLU A 609 7.48 -1.64 -4.87
C GLU A 609 8.14 -2.43 -3.74
N ALA A 610 8.38 -1.82 -2.59
CA ALA A 610 8.88 -2.54 -1.41
C ALA A 610 7.81 -3.48 -0.82
N GLY A 611 6.54 -3.28 -1.15
CA GLY A 611 5.42 -4.10 -0.70
C GLY A 611 4.77 -3.60 0.60
N PRO A 612 3.54 -4.05 0.89
CA PRO A 612 2.74 -3.53 2.00
C PRO A 612 3.31 -3.87 3.38
N ASP A 613 4.10 -4.93 3.47
CA ASP A 613 4.67 -5.43 4.72
C ASP A 613 6.15 -5.09 4.86
N SER A 614 6.61 -4.05 4.19
CA SER A 614 8.04 -3.71 4.10
C SER A 614 8.63 -3.18 5.41
N VAL A 615 7.82 -2.60 6.29
CA VAL A 615 8.20 -2.08 7.61
C VAL A 615 7.35 -2.72 8.67
N LYS A 616 7.98 -3.34 9.67
CA LYS A 616 7.31 -3.98 10.81
C LYS A 616 8.11 -3.79 12.07
N PHE A 617 7.40 -3.77 13.20
CA PHE A 617 8.01 -3.64 14.52
C PHE A 617 7.55 -4.73 15.47
N GLN A 618 8.41 -5.05 16.42
CA GLN A 618 8.07 -5.72 17.67
C GLN A 618 8.58 -4.87 18.84
N VAL A 619 7.94 -5.00 19.97
CA VAL A 619 8.27 -4.22 21.17
C VAL A 619 8.56 -5.17 22.32
N ALA A 620 9.47 -4.78 23.19
CA ALA A 620 9.75 -5.45 24.45
C ALA A 620 9.88 -4.42 25.56
N ALA A 621 9.23 -4.67 26.71
CA ALA A 621 9.35 -3.85 27.89
C ALA A 621 9.63 -4.73 29.11
N ASN A 622 10.38 -4.18 30.07
CA ASN A 622 10.68 -4.87 31.34
C ASN A 622 11.00 -3.85 32.45
N SER A 623 11.14 -4.36 33.68
CA SER A 623 11.56 -3.55 34.83
C SER A 623 12.96 -3.90 35.34
N ASP A 624 13.62 -4.90 34.73
CA ASP A 624 14.95 -5.40 35.13
C ASP A 624 16.08 -4.94 34.21
N ASN A 625 15.75 -4.31 33.08
CA ASN A 625 16.67 -3.88 32.02
C ASN A 625 17.58 -4.97 31.46
N SER A 626 17.14 -6.22 31.53
CA SER A 626 17.96 -7.37 31.12
C SER A 626 17.21 -8.41 30.29
N THR A 627 15.88 -8.55 30.52
CA THR A 627 15.06 -9.57 29.87
C THR A 627 14.22 -8.95 28.75
N TRP A 628 14.58 -9.21 27.49
CA TRP A 628 13.93 -8.61 26.32
C TRP A 628 13.15 -9.66 25.52
N ASN A 629 11.83 -9.66 25.64
CA ASN A 629 10.91 -10.51 24.90
C ASN A 629 10.15 -9.68 23.87
N PHE A 630 10.63 -9.66 22.64
CA PHE A 630 10.01 -8.91 21.55
C PHE A 630 8.76 -9.62 21.04
N VAL A 631 7.62 -8.93 21.05
CA VAL A 631 6.33 -9.45 20.61
C VAL A 631 5.56 -8.40 19.79
N GLY A 632 4.60 -8.89 19.00
CA GLY A 632 3.65 -8.08 18.25
C GLY A 632 2.34 -7.83 19.02
N PRO A 633 1.28 -7.34 18.31
CA PRO A 633 0.02 -6.92 18.93
C PRO A 633 -0.74 -8.03 19.68
N ASP A 634 -0.58 -9.28 19.28
CA ASP A 634 -1.21 -10.44 19.94
C ASP A 634 -0.36 -11.03 21.07
N ASN A 635 0.72 -10.34 21.47
CA ASN A 635 1.69 -10.78 22.48
C ASN A 635 2.49 -12.03 22.11
N THR A 636 2.61 -12.33 20.82
CA THR A 636 3.44 -13.42 20.32
C THR A 636 4.61 -12.93 19.48
N THR A 637 5.64 -13.75 19.34
CA THR A 637 6.79 -13.46 18.46
C THR A 637 6.48 -13.65 16.96
N GLY A 638 5.28 -14.11 16.62
CA GLY A 638 4.85 -14.38 15.24
C GLY A 638 4.11 -13.21 14.59
N THR A 639 3.75 -12.17 15.36
CA THR A 639 3.04 -11.00 14.86
C THR A 639 3.88 -9.73 14.99
N TYR A 640 3.45 -8.67 14.31
CA TYR A 640 4.20 -7.43 14.19
C TYR A 640 3.26 -6.23 14.17
N TYR A 641 3.67 -5.13 14.75
CA TYR A 641 3.10 -3.82 14.52
C TYR A 641 3.48 -3.39 13.10
N ALA A 642 2.50 -3.24 12.24
CA ALA A 642 2.68 -2.94 10.82
C ALA A 642 2.02 -1.61 10.40
N ILE A 643 1.31 -0.96 11.32
CA ILE A 643 0.63 0.32 11.09
C ILE A 643 1.24 1.37 12.02
N ALA A 644 1.75 2.47 11.46
CA ALA A 644 2.29 3.57 12.25
C ALA A 644 1.19 4.19 13.13
N GLY A 645 1.51 4.36 14.42
CA GLY A 645 0.55 4.85 15.41
C GLY A 645 -0.30 3.76 16.06
N GLU A 646 -0.02 2.48 15.79
CA GLU A 646 -0.73 1.35 16.41
C GLU A 646 -0.49 1.31 17.93
N GLU A 647 -1.57 1.01 18.67
CA GLU A 647 -1.55 0.95 20.13
C GLU A 647 -0.77 -0.27 20.63
N LEU A 648 0.04 -0.05 21.65
CA LEU A 648 0.76 -1.11 22.34
C LEU A 648 -0.18 -1.83 23.34
N GLY A 649 -0.05 -3.14 23.43
CA GLY A 649 -0.83 -3.95 24.37
C GLY A 649 -0.45 -3.69 25.83
N THR A 650 -1.40 -3.91 26.75
CA THR A 650 -1.19 -3.73 28.20
C THR A 650 -0.12 -4.64 28.81
N ILE A 651 0.39 -5.61 28.07
CA ILE A 651 1.52 -6.47 28.48
C ILE A 651 2.80 -5.65 28.75
N PHE A 652 2.94 -4.49 28.12
CA PHE A 652 4.08 -3.59 28.29
C PHE A 652 3.92 -2.64 29.47
N ASP A 653 2.72 -2.52 30.05
CA ASP A 653 2.41 -1.61 31.15
C ASP A 653 3.13 -2.02 32.44
N ASN A 654 3.28 -1.04 33.32
CA ASN A 654 3.96 -1.17 34.61
C ASN A 654 5.45 -1.55 34.50
N ASN A 655 6.05 -1.39 33.31
CA ASN A 655 7.47 -1.53 33.09
C ASN A 655 8.16 -0.16 33.03
N ARG A 656 9.47 -0.14 33.27
CA ARG A 656 10.28 1.08 33.24
C ARG A 656 11.06 1.22 31.93
N TYR A 657 11.53 0.11 31.38
CA TYR A 657 12.41 0.06 30.23
C TYR A 657 11.70 -0.50 29.02
N ILE A 658 11.96 0.09 27.85
CA ILE A 658 11.35 -0.36 26.59
C ILE A 658 12.39 -0.34 25.47
N ARG A 659 12.27 -1.28 24.52
CA ARG A 659 12.97 -1.35 23.24
C ARG A 659 11.99 -1.70 22.14
N TYR A 660 12.33 -1.30 20.94
CA TYR A 660 11.70 -1.87 19.74
C TYR A 660 12.71 -2.67 18.92
N LYS A 661 12.20 -3.55 18.10
CA LYS A 661 12.92 -4.24 17.05
C LYS A 661 12.26 -3.95 15.72
N LEU A 662 13.03 -3.32 14.81
CA LEU A 662 12.61 -2.99 13.45
C LEU A 662 12.94 -4.14 12.52
N PHE A 663 11.99 -4.48 11.63
CA PHE A 663 12.14 -5.45 10.57
C PHE A 663 11.85 -4.75 9.25
N LEU A 664 12.84 -4.72 8.37
CA LEU A 664 12.72 -4.20 7.02
C LEU A 664 12.73 -5.35 6.01
N SER A 665 11.88 -5.27 5.02
CA SER A 665 11.86 -6.23 3.91
C SER A 665 11.44 -5.54 2.61
N THR A 666 11.76 -6.16 1.49
CA THR A 666 11.30 -5.66 0.20
C THR A 666 10.80 -6.81 -0.67
N ALA A 667 9.72 -6.56 -1.40
CA ALA A 667 9.17 -7.47 -2.40
C ALA A 667 9.92 -7.37 -3.73
N ASP A 668 10.47 -6.20 -4.04
CA ASP A 668 11.31 -5.97 -5.23
C ASP A 668 12.69 -5.49 -4.78
N PRO A 669 13.76 -6.28 -5.00
CA PRO A 669 15.10 -5.95 -4.51
C PRO A 669 15.72 -4.70 -5.14
N ARG A 670 15.05 -4.05 -6.09
CA ARG A 670 15.45 -2.75 -6.66
C ARG A 670 15.10 -1.58 -5.74
N TYR A 671 14.16 -1.76 -4.84
CA TYR A 671 13.61 -0.74 -3.97
C TYR A 671 13.70 -1.16 -2.51
N ALA A 672 13.79 -0.23 -1.59
CA ALA A 672 13.80 -0.52 -0.17
C ALA A 672 12.95 0.48 0.62
N PRO A 673 12.29 0.04 1.69
CA PRO A 673 11.67 0.95 2.65
C PRO A 673 12.75 1.74 3.40
N ALA A 674 12.38 2.90 3.93
CA ALA A 674 13.25 3.71 4.77
C ALA A 674 12.46 4.29 5.94
N ILE A 675 13.11 4.42 7.09
CA ILE A 675 12.59 5.04 8.30
C ILE A 675 13.46 6.20 8.69
N THR A 676 12.87 7.37 8.91
CA THR A 676 13.56 8.61 9.35
C THR A 676 13.37 8.88 10.83
N ASP A 677 12.30 8.38 11.42
CA ASP A 677 12.12 8.44 12.87
C ASP A 677 11.26 7.29 13.38
N THR A 678 11.41 6.97 14.66
CA THR A 678 10.57 6.03 15.40
C THR A 678 10.28 6.62 16.77
N ALA A 679 9.01 6.68 17.17
CA ALA A 679 8.61 7.20 18.45
C ALA A 679 7.79 6.19 19.27
N LEU A 680 8.05 6.12 20.57
CA LEU A 680 7.34 5.33 21.55
C LEU A 680 6.64 6.27 22.54
N GLY A 681 5.30 6.24 22.52
CA GLY A 681 4.48 7.02 23.45
C GLY A 681 4.34 6.35 24.81
N TYR A 682 4.42 7.13 25.89
CA TYR A 682 4.23 6.61 27.24
C TYR A 682 3.69 7.66 28.22
N THR A 683 3.01 7.20 29.25
CA THR A 683 2.67 8.02 30.41
C THR A 683 3.20 7.36 31.70
N SER A 684 3.59 8.18 32.65
CA SER A 684 3.85 7.72 34.00
C SER A 684 2.74 8.22 34.92
N GLY A 685 1.87 7.33 35.42
CA GLY A 685 0.65 7.69 36.18
C GLY A 685 -0.45 8.23 35.25
N CYS A 686 -1.41 8.97 35.83
CA CYS A 686 -2.56 9.54 35.13
C CYS A 686 -2.30 10.96 34.60
N THR A 687 -1.06 11.35 34.44
CA THR A 687 -0.69 12.64 33.84
C THR A 687 -0.41 12.42 32.35
N PRO A 688 -1.18 13.04 31.47
CA PRO A 688 -0.97 12.85 30.04
C PRO A 688 0.33 13.51 29.60
N PRO A 689 0.99 12.97 28.56
CA PRO A 689 2.23 13.51 28.04
C PRO A 689 2.11 15.01 27.70
N GLY A 690 3.13 15.77 28.05
CA GLY A 690 3.24 17.19 27.70
C GLY A 690 2.15 18.08 28.30
N GLN A 691 1.35 17.62 29.25
CA GLN A 691 0.23 18.40 29.78
C GLN A 691 0.39 18.70 31.25
N VAL A 692 -0.14 19.83 31.66
CA VAL A 692 -0.35 20.23 33.08
C VAL A 692 -1.72 20.87 33.23
N PHE A 693 -2.35 20.69 34.40
CA PHE A 693 -3.65 21.22 34.71
C PHE A 693 -3.61 22.03 36.02
N PHE A 694 -4.10 23.26 35.94
CA PHE A 694 -4.28 24.14 37.10
C PHE A 694 -5.77 24.36 37.32
N ASN A 695 -6.21 24.21 38.54
CA ASN A 695 -7.58 24.46 38.95
C ASN A 695 -7.64 25.44 40.14
N GLY A 696 -8.83 25.92 40.47
CA GLY A 696 -9.03 26.87 41.59
C GLY A 696 -8.41 28.23 41.34
N LEU A 697 -8.25 28.63 40.09
CA LEU A 697 -7.70 29.92 39.70
C LEU A 697 -8.73 31.03 39.91
N ALA A 698 -8.27 32.27 40.09
CA ALA A 698 -9.12 33.47 40.02
C ALA A 698 -9.36 33.85 38.56
N ASP A 699 -10.38 34.66 38.29
CA ASP A 699 -10.63 35.29 36.98
C ASP A 699 -9.67 36.47 36.80
N GLU A 700 -8.43 36.18 36.37
CA GLU A 700 -7.31 37.12 36.32
C GLU A 700 -6.35 36.79 35.17
N SER A 701 -5.40 37.70 34.88
CA SER A 701 -4.35 37.51 33.89
C SER A 701 -3.10 36.87 34.51
N TYR A 702 -2.75 35.69 34.08
CA TYR A 702 -1.58 34.95 34.59
C TYR A 702 -0.43 35.01 33.63
N THR A 703 0.79 35.15 34.16
CA THR A 703 2.03 34.91 33.36
C THR A 703 2.40 33.43 33.48
N ILE A 704 2.63 32.81 32.35
CA ILE A 704 2.96 31.39 32.19
C ILE A 704 4.36 31.33 31.57
N ASP A 705 5.32 30.82 32.28
CA ASP A 705 6.68 30.58 31.81
C ASP A 705 6.89 29.08 31.61
N VAL A 706 7.35 28.70 30.42
CA VAL A 706 7.61 27.29 30.07
C VAL A 706 9.07 27.13 29.70
N VAL A 707 9.74 26.26 30.42
CA VAL A 707 11.18 26.01 30.30
C VAL A 707 11.47 24.53 30.16
N LYS A 708 12.30 24.15 29.19
CA LYS A 708 12.83 22.81 29.04
C LYS A 708 14.27 22.86 28.54
N THR A 709 15.14 22.03 29.11
CA THR A 709 16.55 21.93 28.68
C THR A 709 16.62 21.53 27.20
N GLY A 710 17.43 22.24 26.40
CA GLY A 710 17.57 22.02 24.96
C GLY A 710 16.49 22.69 24.10
N TYR A 711 15.64 23.54 24.72
CA TYR A 711 14.59 24.28 24.03
C TYR A 711 14.59 25.75 24.43
N THR A 712 14.23 26.61 23.50
CA THR A 712 14.04 28.04 23.77
C THR A 712 12.83 28.22 24.70
N ALA A 713 13.05 28.88 25.84
CA ALA A 713 11.99 29.18 26.80
C ALA A 713 10.91 30.09 26.22
N MET A 714 9.67 29.86 26.59
CA MET A 714 8.52 30.69 26.18
C MET A 714 7.81 31.29 27.39
N SER A 715 7.35 32.51 27.24
CA SER A 715 6.54 33.22 28.22
C SER A 715 5.28 33.79 27.56
N LEU A 716 4.14 33.68 28.22
CA LEU A 716 2.86 34.18 27.71
C LEU A 716 2.01 34.71 28.88
N VAL A 717 1.35 35.85 28.66
CA VAL A 717 0.31 36.33 29.55
C VAL A 717 -1.05 35.88 29.01
N LEU A 718 -1.84 35.21 29.86
CA LEU A 718 -3.15 34.63 29.48
C LEU A 718 -4.22 35.01 30.49
N ASP A 719 -5.34 35.55 29.99
CA ASP A 719 -6.54 35.77 30.80
C ASP A 719 -7.25 34.44 31.04
N VAL A 720 -7.41 34.03 32.27
CA VAL A 720 -8.09 32.81 32.66
C VAL A 720 -9.49 33.14 33.17
N SER A 721 -10.48 32.87 32.32
CA SER A 721 -11.91 32.99 32.64
C SER A 721 -12.61 31.70 32.18
N GLY A 722 -13.22 30.97 33.12
CA GLY A 722 -13.76 29.64 32.86
C GLY A 722 -12.67 28.58 32.64
N GLN A 723 -12.97 27.61 31.76
CA GLN A 723 -12.03 26.56 31.39
C GLN A 723 -11.14 27.00 30.19
N ALA A 724 -9.93 27.47 30.49
CA ALA A 724 -8.97 27.89 29.48
C ALA A 724 -8.09 26.74 29.01
N LYS A 725 -7.73 26.74 27.70
CA LYS A 725 -6.78 25.80 27.12
C LYS A 725 -5.72 26.59 26.34
N GLN A 726 -4.44 26.25 26.53
CA GLN A 726 -3.33 26.88 25.84
C GLN A 726 -2.28 25.85 25.41
N THR A 727 -1.77 25.99 24.20
CA THR A 727 -0.67 25.17 23.69
C THR A 727 0.58 26.00 23.50
N PHE A 728 1.70 25.50 23.97
CA PHE A 728 3.05 26.02 23.75
C PHE A 728 3.81 25.10 22.81
N ASN A 729 4.37 25.63 21.76
CA ASN A 729 5.25 24.89 20.85
C ASN A 729 6.67 25.38 21.04
N LEU A 730 7.49 24.64 21.78
CA LEU A 730 8.86 25.01 22.08
C LEU A 730 9.78 24.66 20.89
N THR A 731 10.64 25.58 20.52
CA THR A 731 11.63 25.37 19.46
C THR A 731 12.91 24.79 20.05
N PRO A 732 13.43 23.67 19.51
CA PRO A 732 14.75 23.16 19.89
C PRO A 732 15.86 24.21 19.68
N GLU A 733 16.88 24.26 20.57
CA GLU A 733 18.03 25.18 20.48
C GLU A 733 19.04 24.79 19.39
#